data_1870a165076ea0e5388fcf1d420e4013
#
_entry.id   1870a165076ea0e5388fcf1d420e4013
#
_cell.length_a   1.000
_cell.length_b   1.000
_cell.length_c   1.000
_cell.angle_alpha   90.00
_cell.angle_beta   90.00
_cell.angle_gamma   90.00
#
_symmetry.space_group_name_H-M   'P 1'
#
loop_
_entity.id
_entity.type
_entity.pdbx_description
1 polymer ?
#
loop_
_entity_poly.entity_id
_entity_poly.type
_entity_poly.pdbx_seq_one_letter_code
_entity_poly.pdbx_strand_id
1 'polypeptide(L)'
;MNETILNGLLNLFAIFASLAKIESDQARQAVNSYLTSHFGIRSHKEYMELFDEIQSVYDDPDFDIDRESVIINVCNQLKPKLIAEDQLLLLLRFMEFAHGNNEGLNENLAIFHKIATIFNIDTDTFDNLYAFVVGKKSPSILTINADDSDKDVNHIYRRGLEGEIRVLRLTRFDRMVFIYQGSGRVFMNDIPLTSGIFYGWQRSSVIKSPLFLPVYYSDVLDVFNQNEHKERILLTGRDIEFSFKNSENGMHNFSFNLESGQLVAIMGGSGVGKSTLLSILNGNIIPREGNVCLNGHPLSDPECKQLIGFVPQDDLLIEELTVFQNLWYTARLCFANLTEKEIEDRVNTILEDLDLSKIRDLAVGSPIRKTISGGQRKRLNIALELIREPAILYLDEPTSGLSSTDSEKVIMLLKEQTHRGRLVVVNIHQPSSEIYKLFDRLWLLDTGGYPIYDGNPIEAITYFKRIANYTDQDISVCGTCGNINPELILTIIDAKKIDDSGNLTNIRKITSKEWHELYVASRPKFQEVKPTPLPPNHQQKPSIWKQFCIFLERNIKTKLTNKQYLCIALLEAPLLAVIVAVLTRFVPDDGYSLLANKNLVSYIFMAVIVATFTGLSISAEEIIKDRTLLKRERFLRLSRGSYLSSKMFYLLCISAIQSLLFIVVGNLLIGIGSEMFLTWWITLWVTSFLANLTGLVLSQSLNSIVAIYITIPLLLIPQILLCGLVVKFDDLSRSASSRNIVPLIGEVIPSRWAFEALVTEQFRNNSYNRLFFTVEKEKFLAQYYRNVHADEVRSLINSLNLIPNKREENTRTIHNELAVLSRAARIAPYTSKESYESYMDKVEKALHTRSDNFTALLEKKRKEVIQEHGSEWLNTLKKEHHNSAIEELVLNSTSTQFYKEAHNRIYPKIGQIYLEPDNNWGRAPFYSHEKKFAGYTFSTFTFNLLMLGIFALLVIISIFAEFPGKYLNKGSD
;
A
#
# COMPACT_ATOMS: atom_id res chain seq x y z
N MET A 1 -38.07 12.67 -4.39
CA MET A 1 -38.63 14.02 -4.19
C MET A 1 -39.90 13.84 -3.39
N ASN A 2 -40.18 14.72 -2.42
CA ASN A 2 -41.35 14.57 -1.55
C ASN A 2 -42.63 14.96 -2.35
N GLU A 3 -43.76 14.22 -2.21
CA GLU A 3 -45.04 14.46 -2.87
C GLU A 3 -45.50 15.93 -2.75
N THR A 4 -45.22 16.55 -1.62
CA THR A 4 -45.51 17.98 -1.35
C THR A 4 -44.73 18.95 -2.27
N ILE A 5 -43.52 18.59 -2.70
CA ILE A 5 -42.71 19.41 -3.61
C ILE A 5 -43.31 19.29 -5.03
N LEU A 6 -43.65 18.08 -5.44
CA LEU A 6 -44.19 17.83 -6.76
C LEU A 6 -45.55 18.51 -6.96
N ASN A 7 -46.45 18.44 -5.98
CA ASN A 7 -47.75 19.14 -5.99
C ASN A 7 -47.56 20.67 -6.06
N GLY A 8 -46.57 21.21 -5.31
CA GLY A 8 -46.23 22.63 -5.40
C GLY A 8 -45.72 23.06 -6.79
N LEU A 9 -44.92 22.21 -7.44
CA LEU A 9 -44.38 22.45 -8.79
C LEU A 9 -45.49 22.42 -9.85
N LEU A 10 -46.40 21.41 -9.81
CA LEU A 10 -47.55 21.31 -10.74
C LEU A 10 -48.46 22.52 -10.60
N ASN A 11 -48.69 22.99 -9.37
CA ASN A 11 -49.50 24.16 -9.11
C ASN A 11 -48.85 25.43 -9.74
N LEU A 12 -47.52 25.61 -9.59
CA LEU A 12 -46.83 26.73 -10.23
C LEU A 12 -46.88 26.64 -11.77
N PHE A 13 -46.69 25.46 -12.36
CA PHE A 13 -46.84 25.30 -13.82
C PHE A 13 -48.22 25.66 -14.32
N ALA A 14 -49.27 25.23 -13.61
CA ALA A 14 -50.64 25.53 -13.97
C ALA A 14 -50.94 27.03 -13.89
N ILE A 15 -50.49 27.72 -12.84
CA ILE A 15 -50.64 29.18 -12.70
C ILE A 15 -49.90 29.90 -13.81
N PHE A 16 -48.62 29.51 -14.12
CA PHE A 16 -47.88 30.14 -15.20
C PHE A 16 -48.47 29.85 -16.57
N ALA A 17 -49.07 28.69 -16.82
CA ALA A 17 -49.78 28.38 -18.04
C ALA A 17 -50.94 29.36 -18.25
N SER A 18 -51.73 29.60 -17.21
CA SER A 18 -52.85 30.52 -17.25
C SER A 18 -52.38 31.98 -17.35
N LEU A 19 -51.36 32.44 -16.62
CA LEU A 19 -50.80 33.78 -16.67
C LEU A 19 -50.18 34.13 -18.05
N ALA A 20 -49.45 33.21 -18.63
CA ALA A 20 -48.82 33.37 -19.93
C ALA A 20 -49.73 33.04 -21.11
N LYS A 21 -51.01 32.70 -20.86
CA LYS A 21 -52.00 32.30 -21.84
C LYS A 21 -51.50 31.24 -22.82
N ILE A 22 -50.80 30.24 -22.30
CA ILE A 22 -50.27 29.13 -23.09
C ILE A 22 -51.43 28.18 -23.45
N GLU A 23 -51.50 27.74 -24.70
CA GLU A 23 -52.46 26.75 -25.12
C GLU A 23 -52.34 25.44 -24.28
N SER A 24 -53.47 24.91 -23.85
CA SER A 24 -53.50 23.75 -22.92
C SER A 24 -52.69 22.54 -23.41
N ASP A 25 -52.70 22.27 -24.71
CA ASP A 25 -51.91 21.18 -25.31
C ASP A 25 -50.39 21.44 -25.24
N GLN A 26 -49.94 22.71 -25.41
CA GLN A 26 -48.53 23.08 -25.30
C GLN A 26 -48.07 23.05 -23.84
N ALA A 27 -48.86 23.56 -22.92
CA ALA A 27 -48.59 23.49 -21.48
C ALA A 27 -48.44 22.05 -21.00
N ARG A 28 -49.38 21.19 -21.45
CA ARG A 28 -49.36 19.75 -21.13
C ARG A 28 -48.14 19.05 -21.70
N GLN A 29 -47.73 19.34 -22.93
CA GLN A 29 -46.51 18.79 -23.52
C GLN A 29 -45.24 19.18 -22.73
N ALA A 30 -45.13 20.44 -22.32
CA ALA A 30 -43.97 20.96 -21.56
C ALA A 30 -43.88 20.31 -20.16
N VAL A 31 -45.03 20.21 -19.43
CA VAL A 31 -45.09 19.55 -18.13
C VAL A 31 -44.82 18.08 -18.26
N ASN A 32 -45.37 17.42 -19.29
CA ASN A 32 -45.14 16.02 -19.60
C ASN A 32 -43.65 15.74 -19.84
N SER A 33 -42.98 16.59 -20.64
CA SER A 33 -41.51 16.50 -20.88
C SER A 33 -40.70 16.70 -19.60
N TYR A 34 -41.10 17.62 -18.75
CA TYR A 34 -40.48 17.83 -17.45
C TYR A 34 -40.61 16.63 -16.52
N LEU A 35 -41.83 16.09 -16.36
CA LEU A 35 -42.07 14.92 -15.52
C LEU A 35 -41.31 13.68 -16.03
N THR A 36 -41.26 13.47 -17.35
CA THR A 36 -40.56 12.35 -17.98
C THR A 36 -39.05 12.42 -17.72
N SER A 37 -38.47 13.61 -17.83
CA SER A 37 -37.02 13.81 -17.64
C SER A 37 -36.56 13.61 -16.20
N HIS A 38 -37.46 13.83 -15.21
CA HIS A 38 -37.06 13.82 -13.77
C HIS A 38 -37.62 12.64 -12.95
N PHE A 39 -38.74 12.01 -13.36
CA PHE A 39 -39.48 11.05 -12.52
C PHE A 39 -39.67 9.65 -13.13
N GLY A 40 -39.41 9.46 -14.41
CA GLY A 40 -39.64 8.16 -15.08
C GLY A 40 -41.10 7.79 -15.28
N ILE A 41 -41.37 6.74 -16.06
CA ILE A 41 -42.67 6.44 -16.73
C ILE A 41 -43.82 5.98 -15.80
N ARG A 42 -43.57 5.50 -14.58
CA ARG A 42 -44.61 4.78 -13.80
C ARG A 42 -45.65 5.65 -13.06
N SER A 43 -45.33 6.89 -12.73
CA SER A 43 -46.25 7.77 -11.97
C SER A 43 -46.83 8.91 -12.81
N HIS A 44 -46.69 8.82 -14.12
CA HIS A 44 -46.90 9.94 -15.04
C HIS A 44 -48.37 10.34 -15.23
N LYS A 45 -49.26 9.35 -15.32
CA LYS A 45 -50.65 9.59 -15.66
C LYS A 45 -51.41 10.32 -14.56
N GLU A 46 -51.19 9.95 -13.32
CA GLU A 46 -51.86 10.56 -12.16
C GLU A 46 -51.44 12.05 -11.97
N TYR A 47 -50.16 12.37 -12.19
CA TYR A 47 -49.71 13.75 -12.06
C TYR A 47 -50.12 14.65 -13.23
N MET A 48 -50.31 14.09 -14.42
CA MET A 48 -50.84 14.81 -15.54
C MET A 48 -52.35 15.10 -15.37
N GLU A 49 -53.10 14.14 -14.83
CA GLU A 49 -54.51 14.36 -14.47
C GLU A 49 -54.64 15.44 -13.40
N LEU A 50 -53.77 15.43 -12.38
CA LEU A 50 -53.72 16.47 -11.34
C LEU A 50 -53.35 17.85 -11.92
N PHE A 51 -52.40 17.92 -12.87
CA PHE A 51 -52.05 19.17 -13.55
C PHE A 51 -53.25 19.72 -14.32
N ASP A 52 -53.99 18.90 -15.08
CA ASP A 52 -55.18 19.27 -15.84
C ASP A 52 -56.31 19.78 -14.92
N GLU A 53 -56.52 19.15 -13.76
CA GLU A 53 -57.47 19.61 -12.74
C GLU A 53 -57.08 20.98 -12.18
N ILE A 54 -55.81 21.16 -11.81
CA ILE A 54 -55.37 22.42 -11.25
C ILE A 54 -55.40 23.53 -12.32
N GLN A 55 -55.04 23.26 -13.56
CA GLN A 55 -55.08 24.21 -14.66
C GLN A 55 -56.54 24.66 -14.93
N SER A 56 -57.51 23.73 -14.94
CA SER A 56 -58.94 24.09 -15.15
C SER A 56 -59.46 25.03 -14.10
N VAL A 57 -59.00 24.97 -12.85
CA VAL A 57 -59.40 25.90 -11.78
C VAL A 57 -58.85 27.34 -12.03
N TYR A 58 -57.61 27.46 -12.58
CA TYR A 58 -57.02 28.78 -12.85
C TYR A 58 -57.47 29.38 -14.18
N ASP A 59 -58.04 28.62 -15.10
CA ASP A 59 -58.58 29.06 -16.37
C ASP A 59 -60.09 29.43 -16.27
N ASP A 60 -60.77 29.13 -15.12
CA ASP A 60 -62.17 29.48 -14.88
C ASP A 60 -62.31 31.00 -14.62
N PRO A 61 -63.07 31.74 -15.45
CA PRO A 61 -63.28 33.17 -15.33
C PRO A 61 -64.01 33.58 -14.06
N ASP A 62 -64.82 32.70 -13.47
CA ASP A 62 -65.64 32.94 -12.28
C ASP A 62 -64.88 32.79 -10.97
N PHE A 63 -63.59 32.34 -11.05
CA PHE A 63 -62.73 32.08 -9.87
C PHE A 63 -61.74 33.25 -9.69
N ASP A 64 -62.06 34.22 -8.83
CA ASP A 64 -61.19 35.37 -8.52
C ASP A 64 -60.13 34.97 -7.51
N ILE A 65 -59.04 34.32 -7.99
CA ILE A 65 -57.90 33.96 -7.16
C ILE A 65 -56.78 34.97 -7.39
N ASP A 66 -56.26 35.53 -6.30
CA ASP A 66 -54.99 36.30 -6.38
C ASP A 66 -53.80 35.38 -6.64
N ARG A 67 -53.54 35.14 -7.95
CA ARG A 67 -52.50 34.26 -8.50
C ARG A 67 -51.12 34.64 -7.99
N GLU A 68 -50.84 35.92 -7.78
CA GLU A 68 -49.54 36.40 -7.28
C GLU A 68 -49.30 35.95 -5.84
N SER A 69 -50.26 36.10 -4.95
CA SER A 69 -50.22 35.64 -3.56
C SER A 69 -50.00 34.11 -3.44
N VAL A 70 -50.65 33.35 -4.33
CA VAL A 70 -50.46 31.88 -4.38
C VAL A 70 -49.06 31.53 -4.80
N ILE A 71 -48.49 32.14 -5.84
CA ILE A 71 -47.10 31.92 -6.28
C ILE A 71 -46.13 32.21 -5.13
N ILE A 72 -46.27 33.36 -4.44
CA ILE A 72 -45.42 33.75 -3.32
C ILE A 72 -45.50 32.70 -2.19
N ASN A 73 -46.72 32.27 -1.84
CA ASN A 73 -46.91 31.27 -0.78
C ASN A 73 -46.26 29.91 -1.14
N VAL A 74 -46.45 29.45 -2.36
CA VAL A 74 -45.86 28.16 -2.82
C VAL A 74 -44.34 28.26 -2.88
N CYS A 75 -43.78 29.34 -3.40
CA CYS A 75 -42.31 29.56 -3.42
C CYS A 75 -41.70 29.62 -2.01
N ASN A 76 -42.38 30.26 -1.03
CA ASN A 76 -41.95 30.25 0.36
C ASN A 76 -41.99 28.86 0.99
N GLN A 77 -42.94 28.03 0.64
CA GLN A 77 -43.02 26.64 1.11
C GLN A 77 -41.95 25.73 0.48
N LEU A 78 -41.57 25.99 -0.79
CA LEU A 78 -40.54 25.25 -1.53
C LEU A 78 -39.12 25.66 -1.10
N LYS A 79 -38.86 26.93 -0.78
CA LYS A 79 -37.53 27.46 -0.43
C LYS A 79 -36.75 26.62 0.58
N PRO A 80 -37.31 26.25 1.76
CA PRO A 80 -36.59 25.43 2.74
C PRO A 80 -36.38 23.96 2.35
N LYS A 81 -37.06 23.51 1.30
CA LYS A 81 -37.04 22.10 0.85
C LYS A 81 -36.14 21.87 -0.37
N LEU A 82 -35.68 22.94 -1.02
CA LEU A 82 -34.88 22.94 -2.23
C LEU A 82 -33.49 23.54 -1.92
N ILE A 83 -32.43 22.97 -2.44
CA ILE A 83 -31.10 23.56 -2.40
C ILE A 83 -31.05 24.79 -3.35
N ALA A 84 -30.10 25.71 -3.12
CA ALA A 84 -30.00 26.96 -3.86
C ALA A 84 -29.85 26.74 -5.39
N GLU A 85 -29.18 25.66 -5.83
CA GLU A 85 -29.07 25.26 -7.23
C GLU A 85 -30.42 24.89 -7.85
N ASP A 86 -31.21 24.06 -7.16
CA ASP A 86 -32.55 23.66 -7.61
C ASP A 86 -33.50 24.83 -7.68
N GLN A 87 -33.40 25.80 -6.75
CA GLN A 87 -34.21 27.01 -6.76
C GLN A 87 -33.94 27.86 -8.01
N LEU A 88 -32.65 27.99 -8.43
CA LEU A 88 -32.26 28.71 -9.62
C LEU A 88 -32.70 28.01 -10.90
N LEU A 89 -32.51 26.70 -11.00
CA LEU A 89 -32.95 25.89 -12.13
C LEU A 89 -34.47 25.92 -12.27
N LEU A 90 -35.17 25.95 -11.17
CA LEU A 90 -36.65 26.05 -11.15
C LEU A 90 -37.13 27.40 -11.68
N LEU A 91 -36.49 28.50 -11.25
CA LEU A 91 -36.78 29.82 -11.79
C LEU A 91 -36.56 29.88 -13.31
N LEU A 92 -35.43 29.34 -13.78
CA LEU A 92 -35.12 29.23 -15.20
C LEU A 92 -36.20 28.45 -15.98
N ARG A 93 -36.69 27.34 -15.44
CA ARG A 93 -37.77 26.54 -16.03
C ARG A 93 -39.09 27.32 -16.15
N PHE A 94 -39.46 28.07 -15.15
CA PHE A 94 -40.67 28.89 -15.21
C PHE A 94 -40.53 30.04 -16.22
N MET A 95 -39.33 30.65 -16.31
CA MET A 95 -39.07 31.67 -17.33
C MET A 95 -39.09 31.09 -18.77
N GLU A 96 -38.51 29.92 -18.99
CA GLU A 96 -38.58 29.17 -20.25
C GLU A 96 -40.05 28.84 -20.64
N PHE A 97 -40.78 28.32 -19.68
CA PHE A 97 -42.21 27.96 -19.87
C PHE A 97 -43.05 29.17 -20.26
N ALA A 98 -42.87 30.29 -19.57
CA ALA A 98 -43.56 31.56 -19.89
C ALA A 98 -43.11 32.19 -21.21
N HIS A 99 -41.91 31.92 -21.69
CA HIS A 99 -41.38 32.43 -22.96
C HIS A 99 -41.96 31.70 -24.19
N GLY A 100 -42.51 30.51 -24.03
CA GLY A 100 -43.14 29.74 -25.11
C GLY A 100 -44.25 30.53 -25.84
N ASN A 101 -44.80 31.59 -25.24
CA ASN A 101 -45.73 32.55 -25.82
C ASN A 101 -45.06 33.94 -25.81
N ASN A 102 -44.46 34.39 -26.89
CA ASN A 102 -43.52 35.53 -27.04
C ASN A 102 -43.79 36.82 -26.19
N GLU A 103 -44.99 37.02 -25.67
CA GLU A 103 -45.38 38.15 -24.80
C GLU A 103 -45.48 37.79 -23.30
N GLY A 104 -45.73 36.51 -22.96
CA GLY A 104 -46.06 36.10 -21.58
C GLY A 104 -44.89 36.29 -20.58
N LEU A 105 -43.65 36.16 -20.97
CA LEU A 105 -42.49 36.40 -20.10
C LEU A 105 -42.33 37.90 -19.77
N ASN A 106 -42.52 38.80 -20.74
CA ASN A 106 -42.36 40.24 -20.55
C ASN A 106 -43.49 40.83 -19.71
N GLU A 107 -44.72 40.41 -19.90
CA GLU A 107 -45.89 40.84 -19.14
C GLU A 107 -45.79 40.45 -17.64
N ASN A 108 -45.13 39.34 -17.32
CA ASN A 108 -45.03 38.78 -15.98
C ASN A 108 -43.62 38.98 -15.32
N LEU A 109 -42.76 39.82 -15.88
CA LEU A 109 -41.39 40.04 -15.40
C LEU A 109 -41.30 40.43 -13.91
N ALA A 110 -42.26 41.23 -13.44
CA ALA A 110 -42.34 41.64 -12.03
C ALA A 110 -42.57 40.45 -11.07
N ILE A 111 -43.32 39.44 -11.46
CA ILE A 111 -43.54 38.22 -10.69
C ILE A 111 -42.25 37.41 -10.61
N PHE A 112 -41.54 37.28 -11.72
CA PHE A 112 -40.24 36.55 -11.74
C PHE A 112 -39.19 37.23 -10.86
N HIS A 113 -39.15 38.57 -10.81
CA HIS A 113 -38.31 39.33 -9.88
C HIS A 113 -38.66 39.06 -8.41
N LYS A 114 -39.93 38.93 -8.08
CA LYS A 114 -40.40 38.56 -6.71
C LYS A 114 -39.94 37.15 -6.34
N ILE A 115 -40.08 36.18 -7.24
CA ILE A 115 -39.60 34.81 -7.06
C ILE A 115 -38.08 34.80 -6.85
N ALA A 116 -37.32 35.52 -7.66
CA ALA A 116 -35.86 35.64 -7.52
C ALA A 116 -35.48 36.21 -6.14
N THR A 117 -36.21 37.22 -5.66
CA THR A 117 -35.99 37.79 -4.31
C THR A 117 -36.28 36.74 -3.22
N ILE A 118 -37.37 35.97 -3.33
CA ILE A 118 -37.70 34.90 -2.39
C ILE A 118 -36.60 33.84 -2.37
N PHE A 119 -36.04 33.45 -3.50
CA PHE A 119 -35.00 32.46 -3.61
C PHE A 119 -33.57 33.00 -3.36
N ASN A 120 -33.44 34.29 -3.00
CA ASN A 120 -32.15 34.97 -2.77
C ASN A 120 -31.22 34.92 -3.99
N ILE A 121 -31.78 35.08 -5.18
CA ILE A 121 -31.04 35.17 -6.45
C ILE A 121 -30.71 36.65 -6.69
N ASP A 122 -29.44 36.97 -6.90
CA ASP A 122 -28.96 38.32 -7.16
C ASP A 122 -29.42 38.84 -8.57
N THR A 123 -29.50 40.15 -8.72
CA THR A 123 -29.98 40.79 -9.93
C THR A 123 -29.14 40.45 -11.17
N ASP A 124 -27.80 40.39 -11.02
CA ASP A 124 -26.91 40.04 -12.12
C ASP A 124 -27.13 38.60 -12.63
N THR A 125 -27.37 37.66 -11.68
CA THR A 125 -27.72 36.27 -12.04
C THR A 125 -29.09 36.23 -12.71
N PHE A 126 -30.09 36.97 -12.20
CA PHE A 126 -31.42 37.04 -12.80
C PHE A 126 -31.38 37.59 -14.22
N ASP A 127 -30.61 38.68 -14.47
CA ASP A 127 -30.47 39.28 -15.79
C ASP A 127 -29.81 38.35 -16.81
N ASN A 128 -28.84 37.56 -16.35
CA ASN A 128 -28.23 36.52 -17.16
C ASN A 128 -29.20 35.39 -17.52
N LEU A 129 -30.05 34.92 -16.56
CA LEU A 129 -31.12 33.98 -16.85
C LEU A 129 -32.12 34.50 -17.85
N TYR A 130 -32.55 35.74 -17.69
CA TYR A 130 -33.46 36.39 -18.60
C TYR A 130 -32.87 36.55 -20.01
N ALA A 131 -31.61 37.00 -20.09
CA ALA A 131 -30.90 37.15 -21.36
C ALA A 131 -30.77 35.79 -22.08
N PHE A 132 -30.49 34.73 -21.32
CA PHE A 132 -30.38 33.37 -21.86
C PHE A 132 -31.69 32.86 -22.47
N VAL A 133 -32.82 33.05 -21.78
CA VAL A 133 -34.15 32.61 -22.24
C VAL A 133 -34.57 33.42 -23.46
N VAL A 134 -34.41 34.75 -23.44
CA VAL A 134 -34.80 35.64 -24.53
C VAL A 134 -33.86 35.61 -25.74
N GLY A 135 -32.66 35.03 -25.56
CA GLY A 135 -31.66 34.98 -26.66
C GLY A 135 -30.82 36.25 -26.82
N LYS A 136 -30.65 37.04 -25.77
CA LYS A 136 -29.77 38.21 -25.76
C LYS A 136 -28.32 37.79 -25.44
N LYS A 137 -27.35 38.49 -26.00
CA LYS A 137 -25.93 38.29 -25.73
C LYS A 137 -25.58 38.81 -24.33
N SER A 138 -24.78 38.02 -23.58
CA SER A 138 -24.23 38.38 -22.29
C SER A 138 -22.83 37.75 -22.15
N PRO A 139 -21.92 38.31 -21.32
CA PRO A 139 -20.61 37.71 -21.03
C PRO A 139 -20.69 36.31 -20.46
N SER A 140 -21.80 35.96 -19.81
CA SER A 140 -22.03 34.63 -19.23
C SER A 140 -22.69 33.64 -20.23
N ILE A 141 -22.97 34.07 -21.48
CA ILE A 141 -23.62 33.27 -22.51
C ILE A 141 -22.64 33.04 -23.66
N LEU A 142 -22.51 31.80 -24.11
CA LEU A 142 -21.73 31.38 -25.26
C LEU A 142 -22.67 30.81 -26.34
N THR A 143 -22.40 31.13 -27.58
CA THR A 143 -23.14 30.63 -28.76
C THR A 143 -22.29 29.69 -29.58
N ILE A 144 -22.86 28.58 -30.02
CA ILE A 144 -22.23 27.57 -30.89
C ILE A 144 -23.12 27.48 -32.14
N ASN A 145 -22.58 27.77 -33.30
CA ASN A 145 -23.29 27.66 -34.57
C ASN A 145 -22.35 27.39 -35.75
N ALA A 146 -22.88 27.36 -36.97
CA ALA A 146 -22.12 27.14 -38.21
C ALA A 146 -21.75 28.47 -38.92
N ASP A 147 -21.84 29.62 -38.25
CA ASP A 147 -21.48 30.92 -38.80
C ASP A 147 -20.02 31.30 -38.45
N ASP A 148 -19.12 31.27 -39.40
CA ASP A 148 -17.70 31.60 -39.25
C ASP A 148 -17.46 33.13 -39.24
N SER A 149 -18.48 33.93 -39.54
CA SER A 149 -18.40 35.40 -39.57
C SER A 149 -18.63 36.05 -38.20
N ASP A 150 -19.14 35.34 -37.24
CA ASP A 150 -19.41 35.84 -35.90
C ASP A 150 -18.07 35.95 -35.10
N LYS A 151 -17.59 37.20 -34.92
CA LYS A 151 -16.34 37.53 -34.23
C LYS A 151 -16.50 37.74 -32.73
N ASP A 152 -17.61 37.30 -32.12
CA ASP A 152 -17.79 37.41 -30.69
C ASP A 152 -16.77 36.55 -29.90
N VAL A 153 -16.30 37.09 -28.80
CA VAL A 153 -15.32 36.40 -27.91
C VAL A 153 -15.90 35.11 -27.36
N ASN A 154 -17.22 35.04 -27.14
CA ASN A 154 -17.91 33.86 -26.61
C ASN A 154 -18.61 33.07 -27.73
N HIS A 155 -17.88 32.70 -28.77
CA HIS A 155 -18.43 31.96 -29.91
C HIS A 155 -17.58 30.73 -30.23
N ILE A 156 -18.24 29.61 -30.58
CA ILE A 156 -17.60 28.39 -31.08
C ILE A 156 -18.19 28.03 -32.42
N TYR A 157 -17.36 28.04 -33.47
CA TYR A 157 -17.73 27.58 -34.80
C TYR A 157 -17.81 26.06 -34.88
N ARG A 158 -18.92 25.53 -35.42
CA ARG A 158 -19.09 24.09 -35.69
C ARG A 158 -19.77 23.89 -37.04
N ARG A 159 -18.97 23.58 -38.05
CA ARG A 159 -19.43 23.29 -39.41
C ARG A 159 -20.42 22.09 -39.37
N GLY A 160 -21.59 22.26 -39.99
CA GLY A 160 -22.62 21.21 -40.06
C GLY A 160 -23.64 21.22 -38.92
N LEU A 161 -23.57 22.12 -37.95
CA LEU A 161 -24.61 22.35 -36.98
C LEU A 161 -25.77 23.10 -37.61
N GLU A 162 -26.95 22.48 -37.67
CA GLU A 162 -28.21 23.11 -38.10
C GLU A 162 -28.86 23.81 -36.93
N GLY A 163 -28.89 25.16 -36.95
CA GLY A 163 -29.35 25.99 -35.85
C GLY A 163 -28.21 26.43 -34.91
N GLU A 164 -28.56 26.71 -33.67
CA GLU A 164 -27.59 27.17 -32.67
C GLU A 164 -27.75 26.44 -31.31
N ILE A 165 -26.64 26.35 -30.56
CA ILE A 165 -26.64 25.93 -29.17
C ILE A 165 -26.17 27.12 -28.34
N ARG A 166 -27.01 27.61 -27.45
CA ARG A 166 -26.64 28.63 -26.46
C ARG A 166 -26.34 28.01 -25.15
N VAL A 167 -25.24 28.41 -24.51
CA VAL A 167 -24.76 27.87 -23.23
C VAL A 167 -24.67 28.99 -22.21
N LEU A 168 -25.29 28.85 -21.06
CA LEU A 168 -25.19 29.75 -19.91
C LEU A 168 -24.28 29.16 -18.84
N ARG A 169 -23.25 29.89 -18.41
CA ARG A 169 -22.40 29.53 -17.28
C ARG A 169 -22.98 30.06 -15.96
N LEU A 170 -23.29 29.15 -15.04
CA LEU A 170 -23.74 29.47 -13.69
C LEU A 170 -22.52 29.50 -12.74
N THR A 171 -21.81 30.61 -12.73
CA THR A 171 -20.53 30.75 -11.99
C THR A 171 -20.61 30.41 -10.52
N ARG A 172 -21.72 30.75 -9.85
CA ARG A 172 -21.94 30.47 -8.41
C ARG A 172 -21.97 28.97 -8.07
N PHE A 173 -22.37 28.12 -9.04
CA PHE A 173 -22.50 26.67 -8.85
C PHE A 173 -21.50 25.85 -9.68
N ASP A 174 -20.62 26.54 -10.44
CA ASP A 174 -19.70 25.93 -11.40
C ASP A 174 -20.39 24.90 -12.32
N ARG A 175 -21.54 25.30 -12.84
CA ARG A 175 -22.41 24.50 -13.71
C ARG A 175 -22.71 25.24 -15.00
N MET A 176 -23.05 24.47 -16.05
CA MET A 176 -23.56 25.01 -17.30
C MET A 176 -24.94 24.46 -17.59
N VAL A 177 -25.78 25.28 -18.22
CA VAL A 177 -27.04 24.89 -18.84
C VAL A 177 -27.01 25.32 -20.30
N PHE A 178 -27.65 24.55 -21.16
CA PHE A 178 -27.70 24.89 -22.59
C PHE A 178 -29.08 24.64 -23.17
N ILE A 179 -29.35 25.31 -24.26
CA ILE A 179 -30.56 25.14 -25.09
C ILE A 179 -30.11 24.94 -26.53
N TYR A 180 -30.72 23.97 -27.19
CA TYR A 180 -30.56 23.76 -28.64
C TYR A 180 -31.77 24.36 -29.40
N GLN A 181 -31.52 25.15 -30.42
CA GLN A 181 -32.55 25.70 -31.30
C GLN A 181 -32.18 25.35 -32.76
N GLY A 182 -32.83 24.32 -33.30
CA GLY A 182 -32.56 23.85 -34.65
C GLY A 182 -33.41 22.67 -35.05
N SER A 183 -33.32 22.26 -36.32
CA SER A 183 -34.05 21.12 -36.88
C SER A 183 -33.23 19.84 -36.98
N GLY A 184 -31.87 19.94 -36.75
CA GLY A 184 -30.96 18.82 -36.89
C GLY A 184 -31.08 17.81 -35.74
N ARG A 185 -30.62 16.57 -35.99
CA ARG A 185 -30.52 15.54 -34.93
C ARG A 185 -29.28 15.75 -34.09
N VAL A 186 -29.47 16.27 -32.90
CA VAL A 186 -28.43 16.47 -31.89
C VAL A 186 -28.68 15.61 -30.67
N PHE A 187 -27.62 15.07 -30.07
CA PHE A 187 -27.71 14.15 -28.93
C PHE A 187 -26.81 14.63 -27.79
N MET A 188 -27.23 14.46 -26.56
CA MET A 188 -26.38 14.52 -25.36
C MET A 188 -26.20 13.10 -24.82
N ASN A 189 -24.98 12.58 -24.91
CA ASN A 189 -24.64 11.20 -24.47
C ASN A 189 -25.51 10.11 -25.14
N ASP A 190 -26.10 10.17 -26.22
CA ASP A 190 -27.05 9.25 -26.88
C ASP A 190 -28.53 9.55 -26.64
N ILE A 191 -28.85 10.56 -25.81
CA ILE A 191 -30.24 11.01 -25.63
C ILE A 191 -30.54 12.10 -26.66
N PRO A 192 -31.56 11.96 -27.53
CA PRO A 192 -31.89 12.98 -28.49
C PRO A 192 -32.36 14.27 -27.78
N LEU A 193 -31.89 15.39 -28.24
CA LEU A 193 -32.26 16.71 -27.72
C LEU A 193 -33.50 17.22 -28.43
N THR A 194 -34.43 17.77 -27.65
CA THR A 194 -35.61 18.49 -28.20
C THR A 194 -35.27 19.96 -28.35
N SER A 195 -35.60 20.51 -29.51
CA SER A 195 -35.36 21.95 -29.79
C SER A 195 -36.22 22.80 -28.84
N GLY A 196 -35.62 23.91 -28.35
CA GLY A 196 -36.27 24.87 -27.48
C GLY A 196 -36.37 24.50 -26.00
N ILE A 197 -35.83 23.38 -25.58
CA ILE A 197 -35.78 22.97 -24.18
C ILE A 197 -34.34 23.09 -23.65
N PHE A 198 -34.15 23.64 -22.45
CA PHE A 198 -32.86 23.68 -21.84
C PHE A 198 -32.50 22.39 -21.07
N TYR A 199 -31.25 22.06 -21.08
CA TYR A 199 -30.65 20.89 -20.44
C TYR A 199 -29.51 21.32 -19.50
N GLY A 200 -29.42 20.69 -18.34
CA GLY A 200 -28.23 20.81 -17.52
C GLY A 200 -27.05 20.07 -18.17
N TRP A 201 -25.90 20.75 -18.27
CA TRP A 201 -24.70 20.15 -18.85
C TRP A 201 -23.78 19.65 -17.75
N GLN A 202 -23.57 18.33 -17.66
CA GLN A 202 -22.63 17.73 -16.75
C GLN A 202 -21.22 17.71 -17.37
N ARG A 203 -20.17 17.85 -16.56
CA ARG A 203 -18.78 17.85 -17.00
C ARG A 203 -18.39 16.62 -17.82
N SER A 204 -19.02 15.46 -17.54
CA SER A 204 -18.79 14.20 -18.23
C SER A 204 -19.65 14.00 -19.48
N SER A 205 -20.44 14.99 -19.89
CA SER A 205 -21.39 14.89 -21.01
C SER A 205 -20.87 15.60 -22.26
N VAL A 206 -21.22 15.04 -23.42
CA VAL A 206 -20.86 15.57 -24.74
C VAL A 206 -22.10 15.80 -25.57
N ILE A 207 -22.12 16.91 -26.31
CA ILE A 207 -23.12 17.19 -27.33
C ILE A 207 -22.56 16.72 -28.66
N LYS A 208 -23.26 15.81 -29.34
CA LYS A 208 -22.82 15.17 -30.58
C LYS A 208 -23.89 15.05 -31.62
N SER A 209 -23.45 15.03 -32.89
CA SER A 209 -24.29 14.75 -34.07
C SER A 209 -23.42 14.03 -35.11
N PRO A 210 -24.02 13.23 -36.00
CA PRO A 210 -23.30 12.71 -37.16
C PRO A 210 -22.74 13.80 -38.11
N LEU A 211 -23.28 15.01 -38.04
CA LEU A 211 -23.01 16.10 -39.01
C LEU A 211 -21.92 17.09 -38.57
N PHE A 212 -21.58 17.14 -37.27
CA PHE A 212 -20.57 18.07 -36.76
C PHE A 212 -19.65 17.41 -35.72
N LEU A 213 -18.46 18.01 -35.52
CA LEU A 213 -17.51 17.56 -34.49
C LEU A 213 -18.13 17.72 -33.10
N PRO A 214 -18.00 16.72 -32.20
CA PRO A 214 -18.54 16.81 -30.86
C PRO A 214 -18.15 18.07 -30.11
N VAL A 215 -19.04 18.59 -29.28
CA VAL A 215 -18.80 19.71 -28.39
C VAL A 215 -18.72 19.21 -26.96
N TYR A 216 -17.59 19.46 -26.34
CA TYR A 216 -17.33 19.05 -24.97
C TYR A 216 -17.58 20.18 -23.99
N TYR A 217 -17.96 19.85 -22.76
CA TYR A 217 -18.09 20.82 -21.66
C TYR A 217 -16.84 21.71 -21.53
N SER A 218 -15.70 21.12 -21.74
CA SER A 218 -14.40 21.74 -21.69
C SER A 218 -14.16 22.76 -22.81
N ASP A 219 -14.60 22.51 -24.06
CA ASP A 219 -14.44 23.46 -25.18
C ASP A 219 -15.11 24.78 -24.82
N VAL A 220 -16.28 24.71 -24.19
CA VAL A 220 -17.04 25.88 -23.75
C VAL A 220 -16.38 26.57 -22.56
N LEU A 221 -15.89 25.78 -21.59
CA LEU A 221 -15.20 26.29 -20.40
C LEU A 221 -13.92 27.06 -20.80
N ASP A 222 -13.20 26.56 -21.80
CA ASP A 222 -11.97 27.22 -22.31
C ASP A 222 -12.25 28.59 -22.91
N VAL A 223 -13.32 28.73 -23.65
CA VAL A 223 -13.72 30.03 -24.21
C VAL A 223 -14.06 31.01 -23.09
N PHE A 224 -14.79 30.56 -22.04
CA PHE A 224 -15.09 31.42 -20.91
C PHE A 224 -13.85 31.78 -20.05
N ASN A 225 -12.79 30.95 -20.05
CA ASN A 225 -11.58 31.13 -19.24
C ASN A 225 -10.38 31.69 -20.04
N GLN A 226 -10.55 32.15 -21.31
CA GLN A 226 -9.45 32.63 -22.15
C GLN A 226 -8.62 33.81 -21.58
N ASN A 227 -9.06 34.40 -20.46
CA ASN A 227 -8.37 35.51 -19.79
C ASN A 227 -7.46 35.06 -18.61
N GLU A 228 -7.38 33.77 -18.24
CA GLU A 228 -6.46 33.30 -17.22
C GLU A 228 -5.15 32.83 -17.89
N HIS A 229 -4.01 33.46 -17.52
CA HIS A 229 -2.66 33.05 -17.93
C HIS A 229 -2.36 31.61 -17.49
N LYS A 230 -2.66 30.61 -18.34
CA LYS A 230 -2.22 29.26 -18.13
C LYS A 230 -0.72 29.17 -18.40
N GLU A 231 0.05 28.69 -17.41
CA GLU A 231 1.49 28.43 -17.57
C GLU A 231 1.68 27.36 -18.66
N ARG A 232 2.47 27.68 -19.69
CA ARG A 232 2.74 26.74 -20.78
C ARG A 232 3.70 25.66 -20.33
N ILE A 233 3.30 24.41 -20.50
CA ILE A 233 4.13 23.24 -20.31
C ILE A 233 4.58 22.80 -21.70
N LEU A 234 5.89 22.60 -21.84
CA LEU A 234 6.48 22.13 -23.10
C LEU A 234 7.35 20.90 -22.81
N LEU A 235 6.93 19.73 -23.28
CA LEU A 235 7.71 18.50 -23.18
C LEU A 235 8.39 18.25 -24.54
N THR A 236 9.70 18.16 -24.53
CA THR A 236 10.50 17.96 -25.74
C THR A 236 11.35 16.70 -25.63
N GLY A 237 11.40 15.92 -26.68
CA GLY A 237 12.32 14.82 -26.86
C GLY A 237 13.16 15.00 -28.10
N ARG A 238 14.47 14.79 -28.00
CA ARG A 238 15.39 14.93 -29.12
C ARG A 238 16.18 13.67 -29.32
N ASP A 239 16.14 13.13 -30.55
CA ASP A 239 16.92 11.97 -31.02
C ASP A 239 17.03 10.84 -29.99
N ILE A 240 15.88 10.49 -29.40
CA ILE A 240 15.79 9.47 -28.35
C ILE A 240 16.10 8.13 -28.94
N GLU A 241 17.14 7.45 -28.40
CA GLU A 241 17.52 6.11 -28.76
C GLU A 241 17.74 5.24 -27.50
N PHE A 242 17.16 4.04 -27.50
CA PHE A 242 17.29 3.07 -26.43
C PHE A 242 17.22 1.64 -27.00
N SER A 243 18.09 0.76 -26.52
CA SER A 243 18.04 -0.67 -26.85
C SER A 243 18.26 -1.51 -25.61
N PHE A 244 17.54 -2.63 -25.52
CA PHE A 244 17.77 -3.61 -24.45
C PHE A 244 19.11 -4.33 -24.66
N LYS A 245 19.74 -4.79 -23.58
CA LYS A 245 21.00 -5.55 -23.65
C LYS A 245 20.83 -6.78 -24.57
N ASN A 246 21.70 -6.91 -25.57
CA ASN A 246 21.70 -8.01 -26.56
C ASN A 246 20.41 -8.12 -27.41
N SER A 247 19.71 -7.01 -27.65
CA SER A 247 18.51 -6.99 -28.51
C SER A 247 18.53 -5.74 -29.39
N GLU A 248 18.03 -5.87 -30.61
CA GLU A 248 17.73 -4.73 -31.49
C GLU A 248 16.41 -4.04 -31.13
N ASN A 249 15.60 -4.64 -30.25
CA ASN A 249 14.36 -4.06 -29.79
C ASN A 249 14.62 -2.88 -28.84
N GLY A 250 13.93 -1.79 -29.02
CA GLY A 250 14.15 -0.60 -28.24
C GLY A 250 13.27 0.58 -28.59
N MET A 251 13.86 1.74 -28.80
CA MET A 251 13.30 2.96 -29.34
C MET A 251 14.31 3.58 -30.29
N HIS A 252 13.91 3.87 -31.51
CA HIS A 252 14.80 4.33 -32.57
C HIS A 252 14.49 5.76 -33.01
N ASN A 253 15.48 6.64 -32.90
CA ASN A 253 15.49 8.03 -33.38
C ASN A 253 14.13 8.77 -33.30
N PHE A 254 13.62 8.95 -32.08
CA PHE A 254 12.37 9.63 -31.86
C PHE A 254 12.57 11.06 -31.35
N SER A 255 12.01 12.05 -32.07
CA SER A 255 12.03 13.46 -31.67
C SER A 255 10.63 14.03 -31.73
N PHE A 256 10.22 14.77 -30.69
CA PHE A 256 8.88 15.34 -30.57
C PHE A 256 8.87 16.62 -29.74
N ASN A 257 7.81 17.43 -29.94
CA ASN A 257 7.44 18.55 -29.08
C ASN A 257 5.97 18.41 -28.71
N LEU A 258 5.64 18.47 -27.44
CA LEU A 258 4.28 18.43 -26.91
C LEU A 258 4.03 19.62 -26.01
N GLU A 259 2.85 20.21 -26.13
CA GLU A 259 2.43 21.38 -25.35
C GLU A 259 1.32 21.01 -24.35
N SER A 260 1.18 21.85 -23.32
CA SER A 260 0.03 21.75 -22.40
C SER A 260 -1.29 21.85 -23.17
N GLY A 261 -2.33 21.19 -22.63
CA GLY A 261 -3.64 21.17 -23.27
C GLY A 261 -3.82 20.07 -24.33
N GLN A 262 -2.81 19.23 -24.60
CA GLN A 262 -2.90 18.14 -25.57
C GLN A 262 -3.21 16.79 -24.91
N LEU A 263 -4.12 16.03 -25.53
CA LEU A 263 -4.34 14.61 -25.28
C LEU A 263 -3.65 13.79 -26.40
N VAL A 264 -2.58 13.11 -26.04
CA VAL A 264 -1.73 12.36 -26.98
C VAL A 264 -1.99 10.86 -26.85
N ALA A 265 -2.25 10.18 -27.96
CA ALA A 265 -2.35 8.73 -28.01
C ALA A 265 -1.04 8.09 -28.47
N ILE A 266 -0.61 7.02 -27.80
CA ILE A 266 0.42 6.11 -28.27
C ILE A 266 -0.27 4.82 -28.73
N MET A 267 -0.17 4.50 -30.01
CA MET A 267 -0.78 3.29 -30.61
C MET A 267 0.27 2.41 -31.29
N GLY A 268 -0.10 1.17 -31.58
CA GLY A 268 0.74 0.17 -32.24
C GLY A 268 0.38 -1.24 -31.78
N GLY A 269 0.95 -2.26 -32.42
CA GLY A 269 0.73 -3.68 -32.10
C GLY A 269 1.12 -4.02 -30.65
N SER A 270 0.82 -5.24 -30.22
CA SER A 270 1.30 -5.76 -28.92
C SER A 270 2.83 -5.96 -28.96
N GLY A 271 3.54 -5.57 -27.91
CA GLY A 271 4.98 -5.78 -27.79
C GLY A 271 5.88 -4.84 -28.62
N VAL A 272 5.32 -3.81 -29.29
CA VAL A 272 6.12 -2.86 -30.12
C VAL A 272 6.93 -1.83 -29.32
N GLY A 273 6.84 -1.80 -27.98
CA GLY A 273 7.63 -0.89 -27.14
C GLY A 273 6.88 0.32 -26.58
N LYS A 274 5.53 0.34 -26.61
CA LYS A 274 4.71 1.46 -26.08
C LYS A 274 4.99 1.76 -24.61
N SER A 275 4.96 0.75 -23.73
CA SER A 275 5.26 0.91 -22.30
C SER A 275 6.73 1.26 -22.03
N THR A 276 7.64 0.86 -22.93
CA THR A 276 9.05 1.28 -22.89
C THR A 276 9.17 2.77 -23.18
N LEU A 277 8.48 3.28 -24.18
CA LEU A 277 8.42 4.72 -24.47
C LEU A 277 7.88 5.50 -23.26
N LEU A 278 6.75 5.06 -22.68
CA LEU A 278 6.22 5.70 -21.47
C LEU A 278 7.24 5.68 -20.31
N SER A 279 8.03 4.60 -20.18
CA SER A 279 9.07 4.50 -19.16
C SER A 279 10.27 5.41 -19.40
N ILE A 280 10.57 5.74 -20.65
CA ILE A 280 11.55 6.79 -21.02
C ILE A 280 10.98 8.18 -20.70
N LEU A 281 9.73 8.44 -21.09
CA LEU A 281 9.06 9.72 -20.90
C LEU A 281 8.81 10.08 -19.43
N ASN A 282 8.65 9.10 -18.56
CA ASN A 282 8.50 9.32 -17.11
C ASN A 282 9.84 9.33 -16.35
N GLY A 283 10.98 9.16 -17.06
CA GLY A 283 12.32 9.18 -16.50
C GLY A 283 12.71 7.94 -15.69
N ASN A 284 11.99 6.80 -15.84
CA ASN A 284 12.36 5.52 -15.24
C ASN A 284 13.47 4.83 -16.02
N ILE A 285 13.48 5.00 -17.36
CA ILE A 285 14.51 4.49 -18.25
C ILE A 285 15.27 5.69 -18.82
N ILE A 286 16.59 5.68 -18.72
CA ILE A 286 17.46 6.69 -19.31
C ILE A 286 17.77 6.24 -20.74
N PRO A 287 17.49 7.06 -21.78
CA PRO A 287 17.85 6.73 -23.14
C PRO A 287 19.38 6.61 -23.30
N ARG A 288 19.83 5.83 -24.29
CA ARG A 288 21.24 5.67 -24.62
C ARG A 288 21.79 6.94 -25.30
N GLU A 289 20.98 7.48 -26.23
CA GLU A 289 21.26 8.73 -26.93
C GLU A 289 20.04 9.63 -26.88
N GLY A 290 20.25 10.94 -27.00
CA GLY A 290 19.17 11.90 -26.88
C GLY A 290 18.78 12.22 -25.44
N ASN A 291 17.81 13.13 -25.29
CA ASN A 291 17.29 13.53 -23.99
C ASN A 291 15.81 13.92 -24.07
N VAL A 292 15.15 13.85 -22.92
CA VAL A 292 13.77 14.36 -22.75
C VAL A 292 13.84 15.50 -21.74
N CYS A 293 13.27 16.65 -22.13
CA CYS A 293 13.26 17.87 -21.31
C CYS A 293 11.84 18.39 -21.10
N LEU A 294 11.59 18.92 -19.91
CA LEU A 294 10.39 19.65 -19.53
C LEU A 294 10.74 21.14 -19.43
N ASN A 295 10.12 21.99 -20.25
CA ASN A 295 10.44 23.42 -20.34
C ASN A 295 11.95 23.69 -20.52
N GLY A 296 12.67 22.81 -21.25
CA GLY A 296 14.11 22.87 -21.42
C GLY A 296 14.96 22.31 -20.28
N HIS A 297 14.36 21.88 -19.17
CA HIS A 297 15.05 21.21 -18.06
C HIS A 297 15.01 19.69 -18.25
N PRO A 298 16.13 18.96 -18.05
CA PRO A 298 16.16 17.51 -18.24
C PRO A 298 15.26 16.80 -17.23
N LEU A 299 14.57 15.73 -17.66
CA LEU A 299 13.70 14.94 -16.77
C LEU A 299 14.43 14.22 -15.64
N SER A 300 15.78 14.13 -15.71
CA SER A 300 16.61 13.66 -14.60
C SER A 300 16.51 14.55 -13.36
N ASP A 301 16.17 15.82 -13.56
CA ASP A 301 16.07 16.79 -12.48
C ASP A 301 14.97 16.42 -11.49
N PRO A 302 15.26 16.49 -10.20
CA PRO A 302 14.32 16.12 -9.15
C PRO A 302 13.01 16.91 -9.18
N GLU A 303 13.03 18.18 -9.59
CA GLU A 303 11.86 19.06 -9.65
C GLU A 303 10.93 18.66 -10.80
N CYS A 304 11.48 18.31 -11.96
CA CYS A 304 10.71 17.83 -13.10
C CYS A 304 9.93 16.54 -12.78
N LYS A 305 10.54 15.59 -12.04
CA LYS A 305 9.90 14.33 -11.67
C LYS A 305 8.68 14.48 -10.76
N GLN A 306 8.63 15.56 -9.98
CA GLN A 306 7.48 15.83 -9.10
C GLN A 306 6.24 16.30 -9.87
N LEU A 307 6.46 16.91 -11.04
CA LEU A 307 5.40 17.40 -11.93
C LEU A 307 4.77 16.29 -12.78
N ILE A 308 5.29 15.07 -12.71
CA ILE A 308 4.85 13.91 -13.50
C ILE A 308 3.96 13.01 -12.67
N GLY A 309 2.77 12.69 -13.17
CA GLY A 309 1.91 11.60 -12.71
C GLY A 309 2.01 10.39 -13.64
N PHE A 310 1.95 9.19 -13.10
CA PHE A 310 1.98 7.94 -13.86
C PHE A 310 0.96 6.95 -13.36
N VAL A 311 0.01 6.59 -14.23
CA VAL A 311 -1.01 5.57 -13.97
C VAL A 311 -0.61 4.29 -14.73
N PRO A 312 -0.18 3.24 -14.05
CA PRO A 312 0.20 1.98 -14.69
C PRO A 312 -1.01 1.16 -15.12
N GLN A 313 -0.76 0.13 -15.90
CA GLN A 313 -1.78 -0.81 -16.38
C GLN A 313 -2.48 -1.54 -15.23
N ASP A 314 -1.71 -2.02 -14.24
CA ASP A 314 -2.23 -2.67 -13.04
C ASP A 314 -2.78 -1.66 -12.03
N ASP A 315 -3.83 -2.06 -11.31
CA ASP A 315 -4.43 -1.23 -10.27
C ASP A 315 -3.55 -1.24 -9.01
N LEU A 316 -3.06 -0.07 -8.58
CA LEU A 316 -2.21 0.11 -7.41
C LEU A 316 -3.01 0.63 -6.20
N LEU A 317 -4.07 -0.07 -5.86
CA LEU A 317 -5.02 0.30 -4.80
C LEU A 317 -4.81 -0.55 -3.55
N ILE A 318 -5.07 0.03 -2.39
CA ILE A 318 -5.11 -0.72 -1.13
C ILE A 318 -6.53 -1.27 -0.97
N GLU A 319 -6.67 -2.58 -1.11
CA GLU A 319 -7.95 -3.29 -1.25
C GLU A 319 -8.83 -3.22 0.01
N GLU A 320 -8.20 -3.20 1.19
CA GLU A 320 -8.89 -3.16 2.48
C GLU A 320 -9.40 -1.76 2.86
N LEU A 321 -8.89 -0.72 2.21
CA LEU A 321 -9.28 0.66 2.48
C LEU A 321 -10.47 1.07 1.61
N THR A 322 -11.25 2.06 2.08
CA THR A 322 -12.32 2.65 1.29
C THR A 322 -11.75 3.51 0.15
N VAL A 323 -12.60 3.85 -0.82
CA VAL A 323 -12.26 4.77 -1.91
C VAL A 323 -11.74 6.10 -1.36
N PHE A 324 -12.44 6.68 -0.37
CA PHE A 324 -12.01 7.89 0.32
C PHE A 324 -10.65 7.73 1.02
N GLN A 325 -10.46 6.65 1.78
CA GLN A 325 -9.24 6.43 2.55
C GLN A 325 -7.98 6.27 1.66
N ASN A 326 -8.12 5.64 0.49
CA ASN A 326 -7.03 5.55 -0.47
C ASN A 326 -6.53 6.94 -0.91
N LEU A 327 -7.45 7.86 -1.21
CA LEU A 327 -7.14 9.25 -1.57
C LEU A 327 -6.64 10.06 -0.37
N TRP A 328 -7.28 9.89 0.79
CA TRP A 328 -6.96 10.59 2.02
C TRP A 328 -5.50 10.40 2.46
N TYR A 329 -5.05 9.14 2.57
CA TYR A 329 -3.66 8.86 2.94
C TYR A 329 -2.67 9.35 1.89
N THR A 330 -3.02 9.26 0.61
CA THR A 330 -2.16 9.78 -0.46
C THR A 330 -2.03 11.30 -0.38
N ALA A 331 -3.12 12.03 -0.17
CA ALA A 331 -3.11 13.48 -0.01
C ALA A 331 -2.31 13.93 1.22
N ARG A 332 -2.48 13.27 2.37
CA ARG A 332 -1.70 13.57 3.59
C ARG A 332 -0.19 13.35 3.41
N LEU A 333 0.22 12.43 2.54
CA LEU A 333 1.63 12.20 2.19
C LEU A 333 2.17 13.23 1.20
N CYS A 334 1.32 13.94 0.46
CA CYS A 334 1.69 14.94 -0.54
C CYS A 334 1.69 16.38 0.00
N PHE A 335 0.79 16.70 0.94
CA PHE A 335 0.54 18.08 1.38
C PHE A 335 0.73 18.25 2.89
N ALA A 336 1.91 18.74 3.29
CA ALA A 336 2.23 19.02 4.69
C ALA A 336 1.61 20.33 5.21
N ASN A 337 1.35 21.26 4.30
CA ASN A 337 0.89 22.62 4.57
C ASN A 337 -0.62 22.76 4.68
N LEU A 338 -1.40 21.75 4.25
CA LEU A 338 -2.85 21.77 4.33
C LEU A 338 -3.35 21.21 5.67
N THR A 339 -4.44 21.76 6.14
CA THR A 339 -5.20 21.24 7.27
C THR A 339 -5.96 19.97 6.88
N GLU A 340 -6.38 19.17 7.87
CA GLU A 340 -7.16 17.96 7.59
C GLU A 340 -8.48 18.28 6.86
N LYS A 341 -9.12 19.39 7.15
CA LYS A 341 -10.35 19.83 6.49
C LYS A 341 -10.10 20.19 5.03
N GLU A 342 -9.06 20.95 4.72
CA GLU A 342 -8.68 21.28 3.34
C GLU A 342 -8.32 20.05 2.52
N ILE A 343 -7.67 19.05 3.15
CA ILE A 343 -7.39 17.76 2.52
C ILE A 343 -8.69 17.00 2.24
N GLU A 344 -9.63 17.00 3.18
CA GLU A 344 -10.95 16.37 3.01
C GLU A 344 -11.74 17.02 1.87
N ASP A 345 -11.81 18.33 1.85
CA ASP A 345 -12.50 19.09 0.80
C ASP A 345 -11.89 18.79 -0.58
N ARG A 346 -10.55 18.73 -0.66
CA ARG A 346 -9.84 18.37 -1.90
C ARG A 346 -10.13 16.95 -2.36
N VAL A 347 -10.15 15.98 -1.43
CA VAL A 347 -10.51 14.58 -1.75
C VAL A 347 -11.93 14.50 -2.26
N ASN A 348 -12.87 15.21 -1.61
CA ASN A 348 -14.28 15.24 -2.04
C ASN A 348 -14.44 15.84 -3.44
N THR A 349 -13.77 16.95 -3.74
CA THR A 349 -13.76 17.57 -5.08
C THR A 349 -13.31 16.57 -6.15
N ILE A 350 -12.23 15.83 -5.91
CA ILE A 350 -11.74 14.83 -6.87
C ILE A 350 -12.71 13.65 -7.01
N LEU A 351 -13.35 13.21 -5.92
CA LEU A 351 -14.38 12.18 -5.97
C LEU A 351 -15.60 12.62 -6.80
N GLU A 352 -15.97 13.87 -6.72
CA GLU A 352 -17.04 14.47 -7.54
C GLU A 352 -16.61 14.57 -9.00
N ASP A 353 -15.44 15.14 -9.30
CA ASP A 353 -14.89 15.28 -10.66
C ASP A 353 -14.83 13.93 -11.41
N LEU A 354 -14.59 12.83 -10.70
CA LEU A 354 -14.45 11.49 -11.28
C LEU A 354 -15.68 10.60 -11.11
N ASP A 355 -16.82 11.13 -10.66
CA ASP A 355 -18.08 10.39 -10.41
C ASP A 355 -17.87 9.18 -9.49
N LEU A 356 -17.15 9.38 -8.37
CA LEU A 356 -16.87 8.38 -7.35
C LEU A 356 -17.53 8.67 -6.00
N SER A 357 -18.23 9.81 -5.84
CA SER A 357 -18.82 10.26 -4.58
C SER A 357 -19.80 9.25 -3.98
N LYS A 358 -20.59 8.57 -4.84
CA LYS A 358 -21.58 7.56 -4.42
C LYS A 358 -20.97 6.31 -3.77
N ILE A 359 -19.70 6.04 -4.06
CA ILE A 359 -18.97 4.86 -3.56
C ILE A 359 -17.87 5.23 -2.58
N ARG A 360 -17.86 6.49 -2.08
CA ARG A 360 -16.84 7.06 -1.19
C ARG A 360 -16.45 6.13 -0.04
N ASP A 361 -17.44 5.56 0.64
CA ASP A 361 -17.25 4.78 1.87
C ASP A 361 -17.18 3.26 1.62
N LEU A 362 -17.27 2.82 0.35
CA LEU A 362 -17.11 1.41 0.01
C LEU A 362 -15.61 1.03 0.02
N ALA A 363 -15.30 -0.14 0.59
CA ALA A 363 -13.97 -0.73 0.46
C ALA A 363 -13.69 -1.06 -1.01
N VAL A 364 -12.44 -0.88 -1.44
CA VAL A 364 -12.06 -1.14 -2.85
C VAL A 364 -12.24 -2.62 -3.22
N GLY A 365 -11.92 -3.53 -2.30
CA GLY A 365 -12.00 -4.98 -2.51
C GLY A 365 -10.94 -5.51 -3.49
N SER A 366 -10.82 -6.83 -3.55
CA SER A 366 -9.87 -7.50 -4.45
C SER A 366 -10.45 -7.68 -5.86
N PRO A 367 -9.62 -7.91 -6.89
CA PRO A 367 -10.09 -8.25 -8.23
C PRO A 367 -11.00 -9.49 -8.28
N ILE A 368 -10.85 -10.43 -7.32
CA ILE A 368 -11.65 -11.65 -7.20
C ILE A 368 -12.98 -11.36 -6.48
N ARG A 369 -12.97 -10.52 -5.43
CA ARG A 369 -14.15 -10.09 -4.67
C ARG A 369 -14.40 -8.61 -4.95
N LYS A 370 -14.94 -8.32 -6.12
CA LYS A 370 -15.20 -6.96 -6.60
C LYS A 370 -16.30 -6.29 -5.75
N THR A 371 -15.92 -5.22 -5.06
CA THR A 371 -16.86 -4.34 -4.34
C THR A 371 -17.23 -3.15 -5.22
N ILE A 372 -16.30 -2.68 -6.07
CA ILE A 372 -16.48 -1.60 -7.03
C ILE A 372 -16.22 -2.12 -8.45
N SER A 373 -16.82 -1.48 -9.47
CA SER A 373 -16.65 -1.89 -10.88
C SER A 373 -15.23 -1.64 -11.40
N GLY A 374 -14.87 -2.31 -12.51
CA GLY A 374 -13.57 -2.10 -13.17
C GLY A 374 -13.34 -0.64 -13.57
N GLY A 375 -14.36 0.02 -14.13
CA GLY A 375 -14.30 1.44 -14.47
C GLY A 375 -14.13 2.36 -13.26
N GLN A 376 -14.78 2.04 -12.13
CA GLN A 376 -14.59 2.77 -10.88
C GLN A 376 -13.17 2.59 -10.32
N ARG A 377 -12.61 1.37 -10.41
CA ARG A 377 -11.20 1.11 -10.01
C ARG A 377 -10.21 1.92 -10.85
N LYS A 378 -10.38 1.95 -12.17
CA LYS A 378 -9.52 2.75 -13.06
C LYS A 378 -9.64 4.24 -12.77
N ARG A 379 -10.86 4.76 -12.57
CA ARG A 379 -11.07 6.16 -12.18
C ARG A 379 -10.42 6.48 -10.83
N LEU A 380 -10.49 5.57 -9.84
CA LEU A 380 -9.79 5.74 -8.56
C LEU A 380 -8.26 5.75 -8.72
N ASN A 381 -7.72 4.91 -9.60
CA ASN A 381 -6.27 4.93 -9.91
C ASN A 381 -5.83 6.27 -10.52
N ILE A 382 -6.64 6.82 -11.42
CA ILE A 382 -6.42 8.16 -11.99
C ILE A 382 -6.54 9.23 -10.89
N ALA A 383 -7.55 9.13 -10.02
CA ALA A 383 -7.75 10.03 -8.89
C ALA A 383 -6.53 10.13 -7.98
N LEU A 384 -5.87 8.99 -7.70
CA LEU A 384 -4.67 8.92 -6.87
C LEU A 384 -3.46 9.68 -7.44
N GLU A 385 -3.40 9.83 -8.76
CA GLU A 385 -2.39 10.67 -9.39
C GLU A 385 -2.85 12.13 -9.52
N LEU A 386 -4.13 12.37 -9.86
CA LEU A 386 -4.67 13.71 -10.00
C LEU A 386 -4.69 14.51 -8.69
N ILE A 387 -4.83 13.85 -7.54
CA ILE A 387 -4.79 14.53 -6.24
C ILE A 387 -3.49 15.29 -6.00
N ARG A 388 -2.40 14.87 -6.68
CA ARG A 388 -1.09 15.50 -6.62
C ARG A 388 -0.94 16.72 -7.51
N GLU A 389 -1.93 17.02 -8.38
CA GLU A 389 -1.90 18.07 -9.40
C GLU A 389 -0.67 17.99 -10.31
N PRO A 390 -0.45 16.84 -10.98
CA PRO A 390 0.67 16.74 -11.91
C PRO A 390 0.48 17.67 -13.12
N ALA A 391 1.57 18.24 -13.61
CA ALA A 391 1.58 19.01 -14.85
C ALA A 391 1.47 18.11 -16.10
N ILE A 392 2.09 16.92 -16.01
CA ILE A 392 2.05 15.88 -17.05
C ILE A 392 1.48 14.61 -16.45
N LEU A 393 0.56 13.95 -17.16
CA LEU A 393 -0.04 12.69 -16.76
C LEU A 393 0.19 11.63 -17.84
N TYR A 394 0.90 10.57 -17.50
CA TYR A 394 1.10 9.39 -18.34
C TYR A 394 0.19 8.26 -17.89
N LEU A 395 -0.47 7.57 -18.84
CA LEU A 395 -1.35 6.43 -18.55
C LEU A 395 -1.02 5.26 -19.47
N ASP A 396 -0.85 4.09 -18.85
CA ASP A 396 -0.60 2.84 -19.56
C ASP A 396 -1.89 2.01 -19.61
N GLU A 397 -2.50 1.87 -20.79
CA GLU A 397 -3.73 1.14 -21.07
C GLU A 397 -4.90 1.40 -20.08
N PRO A 398 -5.32 2.65 -19.86
CA PRO A 398 -6.35 2.96 -18.87
C PRO A 398 -7.74 2.41 -19.21
N THR A 399 -7.97 1.95 -20.43
CA THR A 399 -9.23 1.40 -20.93
C THR A 399 -9.26 -0.12 -20.98
N SER A 400 -8.15 -0.79 -20.66
CA SER A 400 -8.05 -2.25 -20.70
C SER A 400 -9.02 -2.91 -19.70
N GLY A 401 -9.81 -3.89 -20.18
CA GLY A 401 -10.77 -4.62 -19.36
C GLY A 401 -12.04 -3.87 -19.00
N LEU A 402 -12.30 -2.71 -19.62
CA LEU A 402 -13.50 -1.90 -19.42
C LEU A 402 -14.54 -2.13 -20.53
N SER A 403 -15.80 -1.81 -20.23
CA SER A 403 -16.84 -1.68 -21.25
C SER A 403 -16.56 -0.49 -22.17
N SER A 404 -17.14 -0.48 -23.38
CA SER A 404 -16.98 0.64 -24.31
C SER A 404 -17.42 1.97 -23.70
N THR A 405 -18.54 1.96 -22.98
CA THR A 405 -19.06 3.17 -22.30
C THR A 405 -18.18 3.65 -21.14
N ASP A 406 -17.61 2.74 -20.35
CA ASP A 406 -16.67 3.13 -19.28
C ASP A 406 -15.36 3.64 -19.86
N SER A 407 -14.87 3.03 -20.95
CA SER A 407 -13.67 3.48 -21.67
C SER A 407 -13.82 4.90 -22.23
N GLU A 408 -14.98 5.20 -22.83
CA GLU A 408 -15.28 6.54 -23.32
C GLU A 408 -15.31 7.56 -22.18
N LYS A 409 -15.98 7.24 -21.07
CA LYS A 409 -16.00 8.12 -19.88
C LYS A 409 -14.61 8.40 -19.34
N VAL A 410 -13.74 7.38 -19.24
CA VAL A 410 -12.36 7.57 -18.76
C VAL A 410 -11.58 8.51 -19.67
N ILE A 411 -11.66 8.35 -21.01
CA ILE A 411 -10.93 9.21 -21.94
C ILE A 411 -11.51 10.62 -21.96
N MET A 412 -12.83 10.79 -21.81
CA MET A 412 -13.45 12.12 -21.67
C MET A 412 -12.94 12.85 -20.42
N LEU A 413 -12.86 12.16 -19.28
CA LEU A 413 -12.29 12.72 -18.04
C LEU A 413 -10.83 13.15 -18.24
N LEU A 414 -10.05 12.36 -18.99
CA LEU A 414 -8.66 12.72 -19.34
C LEU A 414 -8.60 13.91 -20.27
N LYS A 415 -9.52 14.03 -21.24
CA LYS A 415 -9.64 15.20 -22.12
C LYS A 415 -9.96 16.45 -21.29
N GLU A 416 -10.84 16.37 -20.31
CA GLU A 416 -11.12 17.48 -19.38
C GLU A 416 -9.84 17.91 -18.62
N GLN A 417 -8.95 16.98 -18.25
CA GLN A 417 -7.69 17.35 -17.60
C GLN A 417 -6.77 18.16 -18.51
N THR A 418 -6.79 17.91 -19.83
CA THR A 418 -6.00 18.74 -20.78
C THR A 418 -6.53 20.17 -20.86
N HIS A 419 -7.83 20.36 -20.80
CA HIS A 419 -8.43 21.68 -20.78
C HIS A 419 -8.11 22.48 -19.49
N ARG A 420 -7.81 21.77 -18.40
CA ARG A 420 -7.27 22.39 -17.17
C ARG A 420 -5.78 22.77 -17.30
N GLY A 421 -5.18 22.66 -18.51
CA GLY A 421 -3.79 23.02 -18.80
C GLY A 421 -2.76 21.91 -18.58
N ARG A 422 -3.18 20.66 -18.36
CA ARG A 422 -2.27 19.51 -18.24
C ARG A 422 -1.91 18.94 -19.61
N LEU A 423 -0.73 18.31 -19.69
CA LEU A 423 -0.38 17.45 -20.83
C LEU A 423 -0.72 16.00 -20.45
N VAL A 424 -1.50 15.32 -21.27
CA VAL A 424 -1.91 13.93 -21.02
C VAL A 424 -1.46 13.03 -22.16
N VAL A 425 -0.70 11.97 -21.83
CA VAL A 425 -0.20 10.99 -22.81
C VAL A 425 -0.73 9.60 -22.43
N VAL A 426 -1.45 8.98 -23.34
CA VAL A 426 -2.16 7.72 -23.10
C VAL A 426 -1.65 6.64 -24.06
N ASN A 427 -1.15 5.54 -23.50
CA ASN A 427 -0.99 4.31 -24.27
C ASN A 427 -2.35 3.63 -24.40
N ILE A 428 -2.82 3.42 -25.62
CA ILE A 428 -4.13 2.84 -25.88
C ILE A 428 -4.03 1.72 -26.94
N HIS A 429 -4.81 0.67 -26.71
CA HIS A 429 -4.90 -0.46 -27.65
C HIS A 429 -6.29 -0.47 -28.28
N GLN A 430 -6.38 -0.41 -29.62
CA GLN A 430 -7.60 -0.48 -30.42
C GLN A 430 -8.77 0.36 -29.88
N PRO A 431 -8.68 1.72 -29.89
CA PRO A 431 -9.77 2.58 -29.46
C PRO A 431 -10.97 2.51 -30.42
N SER A 432 -12.19 2.69 -29.88
CA SER A 432 -13.37 2.91 -30.70
C SER A 432 -13.25 4.21 -31.51
N SER A 433 -14.08 4.34 -32.55
CA SER A 433 -14.16 5.59 -33.37
C SER A 433 -14.33 6.83 -32.52
N GLU A 434 -15.24 6.77 -31.51
CA GLU A 434 -15.53 7.90 -30.64
C GLU A 434 -14.34 8.28 -29.76
N ILE A 435 -13.66 7.29 -29.16
CA ILE A 435 -12.45 7.51 -28.36
C ILE A 435 -11.32 8.06 -29.22
N TYR A 436 -11.15 7.55 -30.45
CA TYR A 436 -10.09 7.95 -31.36
C TYR A 436 -10.16 9.44 -31.75
N LYS A 437 -11.37 9.97 -31.94
CA LYS A 437 -11.62 11.38 -32.26
C LYS A 437 -11.29 12.36 -31.12
N LEU A 438 -11.19 11.88 -29.88
CA LEU A 438 -10.87 12.71 -28.71
C LEU A 438 -9.41 13.14 -28.63
N PHE A 439 -8.53 12.39 -29.28
CA PHE A 439 -7.10 12.67 -29.25
C PHE A 439 -6.72 13.85 -30.18
N ASP A 440 -5.82 14.72 -29.67
CA ASP A 440 -5.28 15.85 -30.43
C ASP A 440 -4.08 15.43 -31.27
N ARG A 441 -3.33 14.42 -30.79
CA ARG A 441 -2.11 13.93 -31.43
C ARG A 441 -1.98 12.42 -31.28
N LEU A 442 -1.47 11.80 -32.32
CA LEU A 442 -1.26 10.36 -32.39
C LEU A 442 0.21 10.06 -32.64
N TRP A 443 0.79 9.19 -31.83
CA TRP A 443 2.05 8.53 -32.06
C TRP A 443 1.83 7.06 -32.42
N LEU A 444 2.37 6.60 -33.53
CA LEU A 444 2.31 5.21 -33.93
C LEU A 444 3.70 4.59 -33.84
N LEU A 445 3.78 3.45 -33.17
CA LEU A 445 4.98 2.62 -33.05
C LEU A 445 4.76 1.30 -33.79
N ASP A 446 5.80 0.82 -34.47
CA ASP A 446 5.85 -0.48 -35.11
C ASP A 446 6.87 -1.41 -34.42
N THR A 447 6.88 -2.66 -34.83
CA THR A 447 7.69 -3.77 -34.29
C THR A 447 9.16 -3.39 -34.19
N GLY A 448 9.76 -3.63 -33.02
CA GLY A 448 11.14 -3.25 -32.71
C GLY A 448 11.28 -1.87 -32.06
N GLY A 449 10.18 -1.09 -31.91
CA GLY A 449 10.19 0.26 -31.35
C GLY A 449 10.49 1.38 -32.35
N TYR A 450 10.11 1.17 -33.59
CA TYR A 450 10.26 2.18 -34.66
C TYR A 450 9.07 3.13 -34.66
N PRO A 451 9.25 4.45 -34.40
CA PRO A 451 8.21 5.46 -34.61
C PRO A 451 7.92 5.60 -36.10
N ILE A 452 6.65 5.53 -36.49
CA ILE A 452 6.22 5.53 -37.90
C ILE A 452 5.25 6.66 -38.24
N TYR A 453 4.70 7.35 -37.21
CA TYR A 453 3.82 8.50 -37.39
C TYR A 453 3.79 9.38 -36.13
N ASP A 454 3.72 10.69 -36.34
CA ASP A 454 3.50 11.69 -35.31
C ASP A 454 2.69 12.84 -35.92
N GLY A 455 1.42 12.98 -35.56
CA GLY A 455 0.54 14.00 -36.13
C GLY A 455 -0.92 13.87 -35.70
N ASN A 456 -1.82 14.49 -36.46
CA ASN A 456 -3.26 14.46 -36.21
C ASN A 456 -3.82 13.04 -36.42
N PRO A 457 -4.65 12.49 -35.51
CA PRO A 457 -5.24 11.16 -35.64
C PRO A 457 -6.05 10.94 -36.93
N ILE A 458 -6.81 11.93 -37.37
CA ILE A 458 -7.65 11.83 -38.58
C ILE A 458 -6.79 11.81 -39.83
N GLU A 459 -5.72 12.60 -39.89
CA GLU A 459 -4.77 12.63 -41.00
C GLU A 459 -3.92 11.36 -41.09
N ALA A 460 -3.75 10.63 -39.98
CA ALA A 460 -3.01 9.36 -39.96
C ALA A 460 -3.59 8.36 -40.97
N ILE A 461 -4.92 8.27 -41.05
CA ILE A 461 -5.59 7.32 -41.97
C ILE A 461 -5.30 7.64 -43.44
N THR A 462 -5.39 8.92 -43.82
CA THR A 462 -5.07 9.34 -45.18
C THR A 462 -3.59 9.20 -45.50
N TYR A 463 -2.70 9.46 -44.52
CA TYR A 463 -1.25 9.25 -44.66
C TYR A 463 -0.92 7.79 -45.01
N PHE A 464 -1.41 6.83 -44.25
CA PHE A 464 -1.13 5.40 -44.48
C PHE A 464 -1.82 4.89 -45.75
N LYS A 465 -3.06 5.32 -46.04
CA LYS A 465 -3.76 4.97 -47.28
C LYS A 465 -3.00 5.47 -48.54
N ARG A 466 -2.47 6.71 -48.51
CA ARG A 466 -1.69 7.29 -49.64
C ARG A 466 -0.41 6.49 -49.87
N ILE A 467 0.36 6.16 -48.84
CA ILE A 467 1.60 5.38 -49.02
C ILE A 467 1.30 3.97 -49.54
N ALA A 468 0.20 3.37 -49.06
CA ALA A 468 -0.20 2.03 -49.51
C ALA A 468 -0.99 1.99 -50.82
N ASN A 469 -1.16 3.12 -51.50
CA ASN A 469 -1.86 3.29 -52.77
C ASN A 469 -3.30 2.79 -52.81
N TYR A 470 -4.08 3.07 -51.77
CA TYR A 470 -5.51 2.79 -51.74
C TYR A 470 -6.27 3.69 -52.73
N THR A 471 -7.39 3.19 -53.29
CA THR A 471 -8.21 3.95 -54.25
C THR A 471 -8.99 5.09 -53.59
N ASP A 472 -9.29 4.96 -52.28
CA ASP A 472 -10.01 5.94 -51.44
C ASP A 472 -9.05 6.72 -50.50
N GLN A 473 -7.84 7.06 -51.00
CA GLN A 473 -6.74 7.60 -50.17
C GLN A 473 -7.05 8.92 -49.46
N ASP A 474 -8.00 9.69 -49.92
CA ASP A 474 -8.37 11.00 -49.37
C ASP A 474 -9.57 10.94 -48.40
N ILE A 475 -10.16 9.78 -48.21
CA ILE A 475 -11.31 9.55 -47.32
C ILE A 475 -10.84 8.98 -45.98
N SER A 476 -10.92 9.79 -44.94
CA SER A 476 -10.61 9.35 -43.56
C SER A 476 -11.83 8.99 -42.72
N VAL A 477 -12.99 9.59 -43.07
CA VAL A 477 -14.25 9.52 -42.29
C VAL A 477 -15.36 9.02 -43.20
N CYS A 478 -16.22 8.14 -42.68
CA CYS A 478 -17.39 7.68 -43.41
C CYS A 478 -18.33 8.85 -43.68
N GLY A 479 -18.63 9.13 -44.97
CA GLY A 479 -19.52 10.26 -45.36
C GLY A 479 -20.97 10.14 -44.88
N THR A 480 -21.41 8.92 -44.51
CA THR A 480 -22.79 8.65 -44.09
C THR A 480 -22.98 8.67 -42.57
N CYS A 481 -22.04 8.09 -41.77
CA CYS A 481 -22.18 7.94 -40.33
C CYS A 481 -21.12 8.71 -39.54
N GLY A 482 -20.12 9.31 -40.18
CA GLY A 482 -19.02 10.01 -39.50
C GLY A 482 -18.03 9.12 -38.75
N ASN A 483 -18.13 7.80 -38.88
CA ASN A 483 -17.25 6.86 -38.17
C ASN A 483 -15.87 6.80 -38.81
N ILE A 484 -14.87 6.59 -37.95
CA ILE A 484 -13.47 6.37 -38.28
C ILE A 484 -13.12 4.94 -37.92
N ASN A 485 -12.34 4.26 -38.77
CA ASN A 485 -11.81 2.93 -38.45
C ASN A 485 -10.31 2.99 -38.16
N PRO A 486 -9.90 3.11 -36.85
CA PRO A 486 -8.49 3.14 -36.47
C PRO A 486 -7.74 1.84 -36.74
N GLU A 487 -8.45 0.69 -36.76
CA GLU A 487 -7.85 -0.65 -36.99
C GLU A 487 -7.33 -0.79 -38.42
N LEU A 488 -7.88 -0.01 -39.36
CA LEU A 488 -7.42 0.02 -40.76
C LEU A 488 -5.93 0.38 -40.83
N ILE A 489 -5.47 1.30 -39.98
CA ILE A 489 -4.06 1.72 -39.94
C ILE A 489 -3.17 0.50 -39.61
N LEU A 490 -3.51 -0.27 -38.58
CA LEU A 490 -2.75 -1.47 -38.20
C LEU A 490 -2.80 -2.55 -39.28
N THR A 491 -3.95 -2.69 -39.96
CA THR A 491 -4.12 -3.63 -41.08
C THR A 491 -3.22 -3.21 -42.26
N ILE A 492 -3.08 -1.92 -42.55
CA ILE A 492 -2.20 -1.41 -43.63
C ILE A 492 -0.73 -1.67 -43.28
N ILE A 493 -0.32 -1.41 -42.03
CA ILE A 493 1.05 -1.60 -41.55
C ILE A 493 1.44 -3.09 -41.61
N ASP A 494 0.52 -4.01 -41.24
CA ASP A 494 0.74 -5.45 -41.22
C ASP A 494 0.47 -6.13 -42.56
N ALA A 495 0.16 -5.40 -43.63
CA ALA A 495 -0.13 -5.94 -44.93
C ALA A 495 1.04 -6.80 -45.45
N LYS A 496 0.74 -8.07 -45.85
CA LYS A 496 1.72 -9.07 -46.30
C LYS A 496 1.84 -9.09 -47.81
N LYS A 497 3.02 -9.49 -48.29
CA LYS A 497 3.23 -9.74 -49.71
C LYS A 497 2.46 -11.00 -50.13
N ILE A 498 1.99 -11.03 -51.36
CA ILE A 498 1.34 -12.18 -51.98
C ILE A 498 2.41 -12.89 -52.85
N ASP A 499 2.53 -14.22 -52.80
CA ASP A 499 3.41 -15.00 -53.63
C ASP A 499 2.83 -15.16 -55.06
N ASP A 500 3.62 -15.72 -55.97
CA ASP A 500 3.20 -15.92 -57.35
C ASP A 500 2.02 -16.91 -57.47
N SER A 501 1.72 -17.64 -56.42
CA SER A 501 0.61 -18.60 -56.34
C SER A 501 -0.67 -17.99 -55.72
N GLY A 502 -0.65 -16.69 -55.37
CA GLY A 502 -1.79 -15.97 -54.79
C GLY A 502 -1.96 -16.16 -53.26
N ASN A 503 -1.01 -16.82 -52.59
CA ASN A 503 -1.07 -16.99 -51.13
C ASN A 503 -0.36 -15.86 -50.38
N LEU A 504 -0.87 -15.51 -49.18
CA LEU A 504 -0.25 -14.54 -48.29
C LEU A 504 1.07 -15.13 -47.74
N THR A 505 2.17 -14.44 -47.96
CA THR A 505 3.46 -14.77 -47.35
C THR A 505 3.55 -14.24 -45.91
N ASN A 506 4.58 -14.69 -45.17
CA ASN A 506 4.86 -14.13 -43.84
C ASN A 506 5.65 -12.79 -43.87
N ILE A 507 5.98 -12.30 -45.09
CA ILE A 507 6.78 -11.09 -45.31
C ILE A 507 5.84 -9.89 -45.48
N ARG A 508 6.06 -8.82 -44.70
CA ARG A 508 5.32 -7.56 -44.84
C ARG A 508 5.64 -6.87 -46.16
N LYS A 509 4.66 -6.14 -46.72
CA LYS A 509 4.85 -5.30 -47.91
C LYS A 509 5.88 -4.22 -47.69
N ILE A 510 5.79 -3.54 -46.52
CA ILE A 510 6.70 -2.49 -46.08
C ILE A 510 7.20 -2.89 -44.68
N THR A 511 8.51 -2.92 -44.47
CA THR A 511 9.13 -3.26 -43.18
C THR A 511 9.05 -2.12 -42.19
N SER A 512 9.22 -2.43 -40.90
CA SER A 512 9.19 -1.40 -39.83
C SER A 512 10.28 -0.32 -40.04
N LYS A 513 11.44 -0.70 -40.58
CA LYS A 513 12.53 0.25 -40.90
C LYS A 513 12.15 1.18 -42.07
N GLU A 514 11.57 0.63 -43.11
CA GLU A 514 11.11 1.44 -44.25
C GLU A 514 10.00 2.43 -43.84
N TRP A 515 9.04 1.99 -43.01
CA TRP A 515 8.06 2.88 -42.41
C TRP A 515 8.70 4.03 -41.61
N HIS A 516 9.70 3.71 -40.81
CA HIS A 516 10.46 4.68 -40.03
C HIS A 516 11.24 5.68 -40.89
N GLU A 517 11.88 5.20 -41.95
CA GLU A 517 12.60 6.07 -42.91
C GLU A 517 11.66 7.08 -43.58
N LEU A 518 10.46 6.64 -43.98
CA LEU A 518 9.42 7.51 -44.53
C LEU A 518 8.96 8.57 -43.50
N TYR A 519 8.80 8.17 -42.25
CA TYR A 519 8.47 9.08 -41.15
C TYR A 519 9.57 10.13 -40.93
N VAL A 520 10.83 9.67 -40.84
CA VAL A 520 11.97 10.59 -40.62
C VAL A 520 12.11 11.60 -41.78
N ALA A 521 11.86 11.18 -43.03
CA ALA A 521 11.88 12.03 -44.17
C ALA A 521 10.77 13.10 -44.19
N SER A 522 9.61 12.78 -43.58
CA SER A 522 8.42 13.65 -43.54
C SER A 522 8.34 14.56 -42.33
N ARG A 523 9.12 14.29 -41.26
CA ARG A 523 9.03 15.04 -40.00
C ARG A 523 9.56 16.46 -40.14
N PRO A 524 8.92 17.48 -39.50
CA PRO A 524 9.44 18.84 -39.43
C PRO A 524 10.77 18.89 -38.66
N LYS A 525 11.65 19.84 -39.05
CA LYS A 525 12.92 20.06 -38.35
C LYS A 525 12.66 20.47 -36.92
N PHE A 526 13.36 19.81 -35.98
CA PHE A 526 13.28 20.11 -34.55
C PHE A 526 13.75 21.55 -34.28
N GLN A 527 12.94 22.32 -33.55
CA GLN A 527 13.32 23.65 -33.09
C GLN A 527 13.83 23.57 -31.64
N GLU A 528 15.00 24.15 -31.43
CA GLU A 528 15.55 24.23 -30.06
C GLU A 528 14.73 25.20 -29.21
N VAL A 529 14.31 24.75 -28.06
CA VAL A 529 13.53 25.52 -27.10
C VAL A 529 14.46 26.06 -26.00
N LYS A 530 14.41 27.37 -25.76
CA LYS A 530 15.11 27.96 -24.61
C LYS A 530 14.45 27.55 -23.30
N PRO A 531 15.23 27.31 -22.24
CA PRO A 531 14.65 26.98 -20.92
C PRO A 531 13.68 28.08 -20.45
N THR A 532 12.50 27.64 -20.01
CA THR A 532 11.47 28.48 -19.40
C THR A 532 11.21 28.02 -17.98
N PRO A 533 10.69 28.88 -17.09
CA PRO A 533 10.40 28.47 -15.72
C PRO A 533 9.50 27.23 -15.67
N LEU A 534 9.75 26.35 -14.69
CA LEU A 534 8.88 25.23 -14.42
C LEU A 534 7.57 25.70 -13.75
N PRO A 535 6.45 25.02 -13.98
CA PRO A 535 5.20 25.33 -13.29
C PRO A 535 5.37 25.15 -11.78
N PRO A 536 4.64 25.93 -10.96
CA PRO A 536 4.74 25.86 -9.51
C PRO A 536 4.35 24.47 -9.00
N ASN A 537 5.14 23.97 -8.08
CA ASN A 537 4.84 22.70 -7.41
C ASN A 537 4.20 22.98 -6.05
N HIS A 538 2.93 22.65 -5.90
CA HIS A 538 2.17 22.83 -4.66
C HIS A 538 2.42 21.71 -3.63
N GLN A 539 3.17 20.66 -4.00
CA GLN A 539 3.44 19.54 -3.13
C GLN A 539 4.51 19.90 -2.08
N GLN A 540 4.16 19.80 -0.82
CA GLN A 540 5.09 19.92 0.32
C GLN A 540 5.08 18.64 1.12
N LYS A 541 6.25 17.97 1.19
CA LYS A 541 6.36 16.70 1.91
C LYS A 541 6.27 16.91 3.42
N PRO A 542 5.54 16.03 4.13
CA PRO A 542 5.55 16.01 5.58
C PRO A 542 6.95 15.70 6.14
N SER A 543 7.20 16.13 7.38
CA SER A 543 8.42 15.75 8.12
C SER A 543 8.52 14.22 8.24
N ILE A 544 9.72 13.70 8.44
CA ILE A 544 10.00 12.26 8.58
C ILE A 544 9.12 11.62 9.65
N TRP A 545 8.91 12.30 10.78
CA TRP A 545 8.05 11.84 11.87
C TRP A 545 6.56 11.83 11.48
N LYS A 546 6.08 12.87 10.81
CA LYS A 546 4.68 12.92 10.32
C LYS A 546 4.43 11.82 9.26
N GLN A 547 5.41 11.57 8.37
CA GLN A 547 5.33 10.43 7.44
C GLN A 547 5.24 9.09 8.17
N PHE A 548 6.07 8.88 9.22
CA PHE A 548 6.01 7.68 10.04
C PHE A 548 4.61 7.47 10.64
N CYS A 549 4.03 8.51 11.24
CA CYS A 549 2.68 8.43 11.81
C CYS A 549 1.62 8.10 10.76
N ILE A 550 1.67 8.71 9.57
CA ILE A 550 0.71 8.45 8.49
C ILE A 550 0.85 7.00 7.99
N PHE A 551 2.07 6.51 7.77
CA PHE A 551 2.31 5.12 7.38
C PHE A 551 1.84 4.12 8.43
N LEU A 552 2.08 4.43 9.71
CA LEU A 552 1.66 3.57 10.83
C LEU A 552 0.13 3.52 10.91
N GLU A 553 -0.55 4.66 10.86
CA GLU A 553 -2.01 4.75 10.87
C GLU A 553 -2.62 3.98 9.70
N ARG A 554 -2.12 4.20 8.47
CA ARG A 554 -2.53 3.48 7.27
C ARG A 554 -2.38 1.96 7.44
N ASN A 555 -1.21 1.51 7.93
CA ASN A 555 -0.93 0.09 8.13
C ASN A 555 -1.86 -0.54 9.17
N ILE A 556 -2.04 0.10 10.32
CA ILE A 556 -2.96 -0.36 11.37
C ILE A 556 -4.39 -0.46 10.81
N LYS A 557 -4.86 0.58 10.11
CA LYS A 557 -6.21 0.60 9.54
C LYS A 557 -6.43 -0.53 8.54
N THR A 558 -5.49 -0.73 7.62
CA THR A 558 -5.51 -1.83 6.64
C THR A 558 -5.59 -3.19 7.33
N LYS A 559 -4.77 -3.42 8.37
CA LYS A 559 -4.76 -4.70 9.11
C LYS A 559 -6.03 -4.94 9.93
N LEU A 560 -6.57 -3.90 10.59
CA LEU A 560 -7.81 -4.02 11.37
C LEU A 560 -9.04 -4.25 10.48
N THR A 561 -9.04 -3.74 9.25
CA THR A 561 -10.13 -3.99 8.30
C THR A 561 -10.09 -5.39 7.73
N ASN A 562 -8.90 -6.02 7.64
CA ASN A 562 -8.74 -7.38 7.15
C ASN A 562 -9.07 -8.41 8.27
N LYS A 563 -10.35 -8.81 8.35
CA LYS A 563 -10.85 -9.73 9.38
C LYS A 563 -10.12 -11.08 9.39
N GLN A 564 -9.75 -11.60 8.22
CA GLN A 564 -9.05 -12.87 8.11
C GLN A 564 -7.63 -12.77 8.72
N TYR A 565 -6.90 -11.71 8.36
CA TYR A 565 -5.58 -11.44 8.94
C TYR A 565 -5.66 -11.28 10.47
N LEU A 566 -6.62 -10.50 10.97
CA LEU A 566 -6.79 -10.24 12.40
C LEU A 566 -7.10 -11.53 13.17
N CYS A 567 -7.98 -12.36 12.61
CA CYS A 567 -8.32 -13.66 13.22
C CYS A 567 -7.09 -14.57 13.32
N ILE A 568 -6.33 -14.71 12.23
CA ILE A 568 -5.11 -15.52 12.22
C ILE A 568 -4.09 -14.96 13.21
N ALA A 569 -3.77 -13.66 13.12
CA ALA A 569 -2.75 -13.02 13.95
C ALA A 569 -3.03 -13.12 15.46
N LEU A 570 -4.30 -13.11 15.88
CA LEU A 570 -4.67 -13.20 17.31
C LEU A 570 -4.90 -14.63 17.80
N LEU A 571 -5.42 -15.54 16.95
CA LEU A 571 -5.76 -16.90 17.37
C LEU A 571 -4.62 -17.91 17.19
N GLU A 572 -3.65 -17.65 16.30
CA GLU A 572 -2.54 -18.55 16.02
C GLU A 572 -1.72 -18.85 17.29
N ALA A 573 -1.31 -17.84 18.03
CA ALA A 573 -0.49 -17.99 19.22
C ALA A 573 -1.21 -18.75 20.36
N PRO A 574 -2.44 -18.40 20.78
CA PRO A 574 -3.14 -19.15 21.82
C PRO A 574 -3.53 -20.58 21.40
N LEU A 575 -3.84 -20.80 20.12
CA LEU A 575 -4.13 -22.14 19.60
C LEU A 575 -2.88 -23.05 19.70
N LEU A 576 -1.74 -22.55 19.25
CA LEU A 576 -0.46 -23.27 19.38
C LEU A 576 -0.08 -23.45 20.84
N ALA A 577 -0.35 -22.48 21.73
CA ALA A 577 -0.14 -22.61 23.17
C ALA A 577 -0.95 -23.76 23.77
N VAL A 578 -2.24 -23.89 23.42
CA VAL A 578 -3.08 -25.02 23.87
C VAL A 578 -2.51 -26.32 23.37
N ILE A 579 -2.21 -26.44 22.07
CA ILE A 579 -1.67 -27.69 21.49
C ILE A 579 -0.38 -28.09 22.18
N VAL A 580 0.58 -27.17 22.30
CA VAL A 580 1.87 -27.45 22.93
C VAL A 580 1.68 -27.79 24.40
N ALA A 581 0.89 -27.04 25.16
CA ALA A 581 0.65 -27.27 26.56
C ALA A 581 -0.02 -28.62 26.82
N VAL A 582 -1.08 -28.96 26.07
CA VAL A 582 -1.79 -30.24 26.22
C VAL A 582 -0.89 -31.43 25.91
N LEU A 583 -0.09 -31.35 24.85
CA LEU A 583 0.81 -32.44 24.46
C LEU A 583 2.00 -32.63 25.42
N THR A 584 2.44 -31.56 26.09
CA THR A 584 3.59 -31.61 27.01
C THR A 584 3.19 -31.73 28.47
N ARG A 585 1.90 -31.65 28.81
CA ARG A 585 1.40 -31.84 30.18
C ARG A 585 1.37 -33.31 30.57
N PHE A 586 2.39 -33.78 31.27
CA PHE A 586 2.44 -35.13 31.80
C PHE A 586 1.69 -35.21 33.14
N VAL A 587 0.69 -36.07 33.21
CA VAL A 587 -0.12 -36.31 34.43
C VAL A 587 0.17 -37.73 34.93
N PRO A 588 0.92 -37.90 36.04
CA PRO A 588 1.09 -39.20 36.71
C PRO A 588 -0.21 -39.64 37.42
N ASP A 589 -0.24 -40.89 37.91
CA ASP A 589 -1.41 -41.49 38.58
C ASP A 589 -1.85 -40.71 39.84
N ASP A 590 -0.91 -40.08 40.53
CA ASP A 590 -1.16 -39.27 41.75
C ASP A 590 -1.68 -37.83 41.47
N GLY A 591 -1.97 -37.50 40.20
CA GLY A 591 -2.42 -36.20 39.79
C GLY A 591 -1.28 -35.28 39.27
N TYR A 592 -1.66 -34.17 38.65
CA TYR A 592 -0.68 -33.25 38.04
C TYR A 592 0.11 -32.45 39.08
N SER A 593 1.42 -32.45 38.97
CA SER A 593 2.31 -31.49 39.64
C SER A 593 3.41 -31.01 38.69
N LEU A 594 3.84 -29.75 38.83
CA LEU A 594 4.94 -29.23 38.03
C LEU A 594 6.24 -30.02 38.27
N LEU A 595 6.45 -30.42 39.49
CA LEU A 595 7.60 -31.25 39.91
C LEU A 595 7.77 -32.50 39.03
N ALA A 596 6.68 -33.23 38.79
CA ALA A 596 6.67 -34.52 38.09
C ALA A 596 6.57 -34.40 36.57
N ASN A 597 6.37 -33.19 36.02
CA ASN A 597 6.22 -32.99 34.58
C ASN A 597 7.57 -33.16 33.86
N LYS A 598 7.81 -34.35 33.30
CA LYS A 598 9.02 -34.72 32.56
C LYS A 598 9.18 -33.92 31.22
N ASN A 599 8.10 -33.38 30.69
CA ASN A 599 8.07 -32.71 29.38
C ASN A 599 8.19 -31.18 29.47
N LEU A 600 8.44 -30.60 30.66
CA LEU A 600 8.53 -29.17 30.83
C LEU A 600 9.67 -28.55 29.99
N VAL A 601 10.77 -29.25 29.85
CA VAL A 601 11.90 -28.83 28.98
C VAL A 601 11.46 -28.75 27.53
N SER A 602 10.67 -29.72 27.05
CA SER A 602 10.11 -29.72 25.69
C SER A 602 9.10 -28.60 25.50
N TYR A 603 8.31 -28.25 26.52
CA TYR A 603 7.41 -27.11 26.50
C TYR A 603 8.17 -25.78 26.32
N ILE A 604 9.24 -25.56 27.11
CA ILE A 604 10.08 -24.35 27.00
C ILE A 604 10.67 -24.22 25.56
N PHE A 605 11.20 -25.32 25.05
CA PHE A 605 11.78 -25.39 23.73
C PHE A 605 10.73 -25.06 22.64
N MET A 606 9.59 -25.72 22.69
CA MET A 606 8.51 -25.50 21.73
C MET A 606 7.95 -24.09 21.81
N ALA A 607 7.89 -23.46 22.99
CA ALA A 607 7.49 -22.06 23.15
C ALA A 607 8.40 -21.11 22.39
N VAL A 608 9.73 -21.33 22.46
CA VAL A 608 10.71 -20.53 21.70
C VAL A 608 10.56 -20.73 20.19
N ILE A 609 10.35 -21.99 19.75
CA ILE A 609 10.16 -22.30 18.32
C ILE A 609 8.85 -21.71 17.81
N VAL A 610 7.75 -21.80 18.58
CA VAL A 610 6.48 -21.15 18.21
C VAL A 610 6.63 -19.65 18.10
N ALA A 611 7.30 -18.99 19.05
CA ALA A 611 7.56 -17.55 18.98
C ALA A 611 8.38 -17.16 17.72
N THR A 612 9.35 -17.98 17.35
CA THR A 612 10.13 -17.77 16.12
C THR A 612 9.28 -18.00 14.87
N PHE A 613 8.47 -19.05 14.85
CA PHE A 613 7.62 -19.39 13.70
C PHE A 613 6.55 -18.32 13.45
N THR A 614 5.79 -17.92 14.49
CA THR A 614 4.73 -16.91 14.36
C THR A 614 5.29 -15.57 13.91
N GLY A 615 6.47 -15.17 14.42
CA GLY A 615 7.16 -13.97 13.96
C GLY A 615 7.52 -14.03 12.48
N LEU A 616 8.16 -15.09 12.00
CA LEU A 616 8.52 -15.27 10.59
C LEU A 616 7.28 -15.29 9.68
N SER A 617 6.22 -16.00 10.09
CA SER A 617 5.00 -16.17 9.31
C SER A 617 4.29 -14.83 9.03
N ILE A 618 4.09 -14.01 10.07
CA ILE A 618 3.36 -12.73 9.96
C ILE A 618 4.11 -11.70 9.12
N SER A 619 5.43 -11.64 9.26
CA SER A 619 6.24 -10.62 8.59
C SER A 619 6.66 -10.97 7.16
N ALA A 620 6.50 -12.23 6.77
CA ALA A 620 6.96 -12.78 5.49
C ALA A 620 6.41 -12.04 4.26
N GLU A 621 5.17 -11.58 4.30
CA GLU A 621 4.49 -10.96 3.16
C GLU A 621 4.42 -9.42 3.25
N GLU A 622 4.91 -8.80 4.33
CA GLU A 622 4.67 -7.38 4.63
C GLU A 622 5.23 -6.40 3.60
N ILE A 623 6.43 -6.65 3.07
CA ILE A 623 7.06 -5.76 2.08
C ILE A 623 6.75 -6.21 0.65
N ILE A 624 6.70 -7.53 0.40
CA ILE A 624 6.47 -8.04 -0.95
C ILE A 624 5.08 -7.67 -1.48
N LYS A 625 4.05 -7.66 -0.64
CA LYS A 625 2.70 -7.19 -0.99
C LYS A 625 2.66 -5.69 -1.31
N ASP A 626 3.46 -4.90 -0.62
CA ASP A 626 3.50 -3.45 -0.83
C ASP A 626 4.41 -3.01 -1.99
N ARG A 627 5.12 -3.92 -2.68
CA ARG A 627 6.08 -3.56 -3.74
C ARG A 627 5.48 -2.74 -4.87
N THR A 628 4.28 -3.10 -5.31
CA THR A 628 3.57 -2.38 -6.38
C THR A 628 3.20 -0.97 -5.91
N LEU A 629 2.66 -0.85 -4.70
CA LEU A 629 2.36 0.43 -4.07
C LEU A 629 3.62 1.30 -3.90
N LEU A 630 4.73 0.70 -3.44
CA LEU A 630 6.02 1.39 -3.26
C LEU A 630 6.61 1.88 -4.60
N LYS A 631 6.39 1.17 -5.71
CA LYS A 631 6.78 1.65 -7.05
C LYS A 631 6.07 2.95 -7.39
N ARG A 632 4.77 3.08 -7.13
CA ARG A 632 4.00 4.32 -7.29
C ARG A 632 4.50 5.41 -6.34
N GLU A 633 4.64 5.10 -5.04
CA GLU A 633 5.05 6.05 -4.01
C GLU A 633 6.52 6.53 -4.18
N ARG A 634 7.32 5.84 -5.01
CA ARG A 634 8.68 6.26 -5.35
C ARG A 634 8.73 7.64 -6.02
N PHE A 635 7.72 7.96 -6.83
CA PHE A 635 7.60 9.30 -7.46
C PHE A 635 7.35 10.41 -6.42
N LEU A 636 6.77 10.07 -5.26
CA LEU A 636 6.56 11.01 -4.15
C LEU A 636 7.83 11.30 -3.35
N ARG A 637 8.94 10.56 -3.57
CA ARG A 637 10.20 10.70 -2.84
C ARG A 637 10.01 10.68 -1.31
N LEU A 638 9.11 9.85 -0.82
CA LEU A 638 8.87 9.67 0.61
C LEU A 638 10.06 8.99 1.30
N SER A 639 10.18 9.22 2.60
CA SER A 639 11.20 8.60 3.43
C SER A 639 10.97 7.09 3.54
N ARG A 640 11.80 6.30 2.88
CA ARG A 640 11.80 4.85 3.03
C ARG A 640 12.04 4.43 4.49
N GLY A 641 12.86 5.19 5.22
CA GLY A 641 13.11 4.96 6.63
C GLY A 641 11.82 5.06 7.46
N SER A 642 10.98 6.07 7.21
CA SER A 642 9.69 6.22 7.89
C SER A 642 8.75 5.06 7.60
N TYR A 643 8.70 4.59 6.34
CA TYR A 643 7.90 3.42 5.96
C TYR A 643 8.37 2.15 6.67
N LEU A 644 9.67 1.82 6.61
CA LEU A 644 10.23 0.63 7.26
C LEU A 644 10.07 0.68 8.79
N SER A 645 10.33 1.83 9.40
CA SER A 645 10.16 2.02 10.85
C SER A 645 8.70 1.83 11.28
N SER A 646 7.73 2.28 10.47
CA SER A 646 6.29 2.06 10.77
C SER A 646 5.92 0.58 10.74
N LYS A 647 6.45 -0.20 9.79
CA LYS A 647 6.27 -1.66 9.73
C LYS A 647 6.91 -2.36 10.91
N MET A 648 8.17 -2.01 11.25
CA MET A 648 8.87 -2.60 12.40
C MET A 648 8.16 -2.30 13.71
N PHE A 649 7.65 -1.07 13.91
CA PHE A 649 6.92 -0.70 15.11
C PHE A 649 5.59 -1.47 15.23
N TYR A 650 4.85 -1.61 14.13
CA TYR A 650 3.64 -2.44 14.11
C TYR A 650 3.95 -3.90 14.50
N LEU A 651 5.01 -4.50 13.92
CA LEU A 651 5.42 -5.86 14.21
C LEU A 651 5.93 -6.03 15.66
N LEU A 652 6.57 -5.02 16.23
CA LEU A 652 6.95 -4.98 17.64
C LEU A 652 5.71 -5.09 18.56
N CYS A 653 4.66 -4.34 18.25
CA CYS A 653 3.42 -4.36 19.03
C CYS A 653 2.65 -5.69 18.88
N ILE A 654 2.52 -6.20 17.66
CA ILE A 654 1.78 -7.46 17.43
C ILE A 654 2.50 -8.67 18.07
N SER A 655 3.83 -8.71 18.00
CA SER A 655 4.61 -9.77 18.68
C SER A 655 4.49 -9.71 20.20
N ALA A 656 4.37 -8.51 20.79
CA ALA A 656 4.10 -8.36 22.22
C ALA A 656 2.74 -8.97 22.62
N ILE A 657 1.71 -8.71 21.81
CA ILE A 657 0.37 -9.25 22.04
C ILE A 657 0.36 -10.77 21.86
N GLN A 658 0.97 -11.30 20.80
CA GLN A 658 1.00 -12.74 20.53
C GLN A 658 1.77 -13.52 21.60
N SER A 659 2.96 -13.06 22.00
CA SER A 659 3.72 -13.67 23.08
C SER A 659 2.97 -13.61 24.42
N LEU A 660 2.26 -12.51 24.68
CA LEU A 660 1.40 -12.37 25.86
C LEU A 660 0.28 -13.43 25.85
N LEU A 661 -0.45 -13.54 24.73
CA LEU A 661 -1.53 -14.51 24.57
C LEU A 661 -1.03 -15.96 24.70
N PHE A 662 0.14 -16.26 24.11
CA PHE A 662 0.77 -17.58 24.25
C PHE A 662 1.03 -17.93 25.72
N ILE A 663 1.62 -17.00 26.47
CA ILE A 663 2.01 -17.23 27.87
C ILE A 663 0.78 -17.34 28.78
N VAL A 664 -0.19 -16.43 28.62
CA VAL A 664 -1.42 -16.47 29.43
C VAL A 664 -2.12 -17.82 29.29
N VAL A 665 -2.22 -18.34 28.07
CA VAL A 665 -2.89 -19.62 27.82
C VAL A 665 -1.97 -20.82 28.19
N GLY A 666 -0.74 -20.82 27.70
CA GLY A 666 0.15 -21.97 27.82
C GLY A 666 0.68 -22.17 29.23
N ASN A 667 1.18 -21.12 29.88
CA ASN A 667 1.72 -21.23 31.26
C ASN A 667 0.62 -21.51 32.28
N LEU A 668 -0.61 -21.01 32.06
CA LEU A 668 -1.75 -21.35 32.90
C LEU A 668 -2.09 -22.84 32.81
N LEU A 669 -2.07 -23.44 31.62
CA LEU A 669 -2.34 -24.86 31.41
C LEU A 669 -1.24 -25.76 31.97
N ILE A 670 0.01 -25.33 31.91
CA ILE A 670 1.18 -26.07 32.45
C ILE A 670 1.34 -25.83 33.97
N GLY A 671 0.82 -24.73 34.52
CA GLY A 671 0.93 -24.36 35.93
C GLY A 671 2.27 -23.71 36.29
N ILE A 672 2.87 -22.96 35.38
CA ILE A 672 4.07 -22.15 35.67
C ILE A 672 3.65 -20.95 36.53
N GLY A 673 4.36 -20.72 37.63
CA GLY A 673 4.04 -19.65 38.58
C GLY A 673 4.07 -18.24 37.99
N SER A 674 3.25 -17.37 38.55
CA SER A 674 3.12 -15.97 38.08
C SER A 674 4.42 -15.14 38.22
N GLU A 675 5.31 -15.53 39.13
CA GLU A 675 6.62 -14.91 39.32
C GLU A 675 7.52 -14.97 38.05
N MET A 676 7.31 -15.99 37.23
CA MET A 676 8.07 -16.16 35.99
C MET A 676 7.44 -15.46 34.78
N PHE A 677 6.25 -14.87 34.93
CA PHE A 677 5.46 -14.32 33.83
C PHE A 677 6.23 -13.28 32.99
N LEU A 678 6.82 -12.29 33.66
CA LEU A 678 7.55 -11.21 32.99
C LEU A 678 8.80 -11.73 32.26
N THR A 679 9.53 -12.63 32.86
CA THR A 679 10.71 -13.26 32.30
C THR A 679 10.38 -14.01 30.99
N TRP A 680 9.31 -14.80 31.03
CA TRP A 680 8.81 -15.51 29.85
C TRP A 680 8.34 -14.56 28.79
N TRP A 681 7.55 -13.54 29.15
CA TRP A 681 7.01 -12.60 28.20
C TRP A 681 8.10 -11.83 27.45
N ILE A 682 9.04 -11.23 28.16
CA ILE A 682 10.12 -10.46 27.54
C ILE A 682 10.95 -11.34 26.61
N THR A 683 11.28 -12.58 27.05
CA THR A 683 12.10 -13.49 26.23
C THR A 683 11.38 -13.88 24.93
N LEU A 684 10.12 -14.31 25.01
CA LEU A 684 9.36 -14.72 23.82
C LEU A 684 9.02 -13.52 22.93
N TRP A 685 8.74 -12.36 23.52
CA TRP A 685 8.51 -11.12 22.78
C TRP A 685 9.73 -10.71 21.95
N VAL A 686 10.90 -10.62 22.56
CA VAL A 686 12.15 -10.25 21.87
C VAL A 686 12.49 -11.28 20.80
N THR A 687 12.29 -12.57 21.08
CA THR A 687 12.54 -13.66 20.13
C THR A 687 11.59 -13.56 18.92
N SER A 688 10.30 -13.37 19.16
CA SER A 688 9.29 -13.21 18.10
C SER A 688 9.54 -11.93 17.29
N PHE A 689 9.92 -10.82 17.94
CA PHE A 689 10.28 -9.59 17.24
C PHE A 689 11.52 -9.75 16.36
N LEU A 690 12.57 -10.42 16.84
CA LEU A 690 13.74 -10.74 16.02
C LEU A 690 13.38 -11.61 14.82
N ALA A 691 12.49 -12.58 15.01
CA ALA A 691 11.98 -13.40 13.92
C ALA A 691 11.17 -12.56 12.91
N ASN A 692 10.35 -11.62 13.38
CA ASN A 692 9.65 -10.65 12.52
C ASN A 692 10.63 -9.82 11.67
N LEU A 693 11.69 -9.30 12.28
CA LEU A 693 12.71 -8.55 11.52
C LEU A 693 13.38 -9.42 10.45
N THR A 694 13.67 -10.67 10.77
CA THR A 694 14.24 -11.62 9.80
C THR A 694 13.26 -11.89 8.64
N GLY A 695 11.98 -12.05 8.92
CA GLY A 695 10.93 -12.19 7.90
C GLY A 695 10.80 -10.95 7.01
N LEU A 696 10.98 -9.73 7.56
CA LEU A 696 11.04 -8.51 6.75
C LEU A 696 12.24 -8.50 5.78
N VAL A 697 13.42 -8.99 6.21
CA VAL A 697 14.58 -9.15 5.32
C VAL A 697 14.25 -10.09 4.17
N LEU A 698 13.60 -11.23 4.44
CA LEU A 698 13.15 -12.18 3.40
C LEU A 698 12.15 -11.51 2.44
N SER A 699 11.14 -10.86 2.99
CA SER A 699 10.11 -10.15 2.23
C SER A 699 10.67 -9.05 1.31
N GLN A 700 11.75 -8.41 1.74
CA GLN A 700 12.45 -7.37 0.97
C GLN A 700 13.37 -7.96 -0.11
N SER A 701 14.00 -9.11 0.16
CA SER A 701 15.08 -9.67 -0.66
C SER A 701 14.58 -10.61 -1.75
N LEU A 702 13.48 -11.32 -1.52
CA LEU A 702 12.94 -12.32 -2.45
C LEU A 702 11.83 -11.73 -3.33
N ASN A 703 11.74 -12.18 -4.59
CA ASN A 703 10.79 -11.66 -5.58
C ASN A 703 9.49 -12.47 -5.67
N SER A 704 9.40 -13.62 -5.00
CA SER A 704 8.25 -14.51 -5.04
C SER A 704 7.79 -14.86 -3.62
N ILE A 705 6.47 -14.81 -3.38
CA ILE A 705 5.85 -15.26 -2.13
C ILE A 705 6.15 -16.74 -1.88
N VAL A 706 6.12 -17.56 -2.93
CA VAL A 706 6.43 -19.00 -2.84
C VAL A 706 7.86 -19.23 -2.35
N ALA A 707 8.84 -18.46 -2.88
CA ALA A 707 10.23 -18.55 -2.43
C ALA A 707 10.39 -18.20 -0.95
N ILE A 708 9.62 -17.22 -0.44
CA ILE A 708 9.64 -16.85 0.98
C ILE A 708 9.17 -18.04 1.84
N TYR A 709 8.02 -18.65 1.50
CA TYR A 709 7.48 -19.78 2.27
C TYR A 709 8.35 -21.03 2.24
N ILE A 710 9.11 -21.26 1.16
CA ILE A 710 10.12 -22.34 1.09
C ILE A 710 11.33 -22.00 1.99
N THR A 711 11.69 -20.73 2.13
CA THR A 711 12.86 -20.33 2.92
C THR A 711 12.60 -20.36 4.43
N ILE A 712 11.35 -20.19 4.89
CA ILE A 712 11.00 -20.22 6.32
C ILE A 712 11.39 -21.55 6.99
N PRO A 713 10.98 -22.75 6.50
CA PRO A 713 11.43 -24.01 7.05
C PRO A 713 12.96 -24.17 7.01
N LEU A 714 13.62 -23.70 5.96
CA LEU A 714 15.07 -23.75 5.83
C LEU A 714 15.78 -22.94 6.92
N LEU A 715 15.20 -21.86 7.39
CA LEU A 715 15.71 -21.07 8.52
C LEU A 715 15.35 -21.69 9.88
N LEU A 716 14.18 -22.34 10.00
CA LEU A 716 13.73 -22.94 11.25
C LEU A 716 14.48 -24.22 11.59
N ILE A 717 14.82 -25.06 10.62
CA ILE A 717 15.52 -26.34 10.88
C ILE A 717 16.84 -26.13 11.65
N PRO A 718 17.74 -25.22 11.28
CA PRO A 718 18.92 -24.91 12.08
C PRO A 718 18.61 -24.38 13.49
N GLN A 719 17.53 -23.60 13.65
CA GLN A 719 17.09 -23.10 14.94
C GLN A 719 16.66 -24.26 15.88
N ILE A 720 16.02 -25.27 15.33
CA ILE A 720 15.58 -26.47 16.06
C ILE A 720 16.77 -27.35 16.42
N LEU A 721 17.64 -27.65 15.46
CA LEU A 721 18.72 -28.62 15.64
C LEU A 721 19.84 -28.08 16.54
N LEU A 722 20.22 -26.80 16.36
CA LEU A 722 21.34 -26.16 17.02
C LEU A 722 20.96 -25.37 18.29
N CYS A 723 19.75 -25.57 18.80
CA CYS A 723 19.31 -24.99 20.08
C CYS A 723 20.03 -25.59 21.30
N GLY A 724 20.63 -26.78 21.16
CA GLY A 724 21.34 -27.46 22.21
C GLY A 724 20.51 -28.49 22.99
N LEU A 725 19.20 -28.65 22.66
CA LEU A 725 18.32 -29.67 23.25
C LEU A 725 18.21 -30.90 22.34
N VAL A 726 17.86 -30.70 21.06
CA VAL A 726 17.66 -31.83 20.12
C VAL A 726 18.99 -32.47 19.78
N VAL A 727 20.01 -31.70 19.47
CA VAL A 727 21.38 -32.15 19.33
C VAL A 727 22.19 -31.53 20.47
N LYS A 728 22.64 -32.35 21.39
CA LYS A 728 23.51 -31.89 22.49
C LYS A 728 24.85 -31.41 21.88
N PHE A 729 25.36 -30.30 22.37
CA PHE A 729 26.62 -29.72 21.86
C PHE A 729 27.83 -30.65 22.07
N ASP A 730 27.73 -31.56 23.07
CA ASP A 730 28.76 -32.56 23.34
C ASP A 730 28.80 -33.69 22.31
N ASP A 731 27.68 -33.97 21.63
CA ASP A 731 27.53 -35.00 20.60
C ASP A 731 27.89 -34.49 19.20
N LEU A 732 28.19 -33.20 19.05
CA LEU A 732 28.72 -32.62 17.81
C LEU A 732 30.15 -33.12 17.54
N SER A 733 30.63 -33.01 16.30
CA SER A 733 31.95 -33.49 15.90
C SER A 733 33.07 -32.99 16.83
N ARG A 734 34.15 -33.76 17.03
CA ARG A 734 35.29 -33.44 17.93
C ARG A 734 35.90 -32.06 17.71
N SER A 735 35.92 -31.56 16.46
CA SER A 735 36.39 -30.22 16.13
C SER A 735 35.49 -29.10 16.64
N ALA A 736 34.22 -29.35 16.80
CA ALA A 736 33.21 -28.38 17.26
C ALA A 736 33.05 -28.41 18.80
N SER A 737 33.30 -29.55 19.48
CA SER A 737 33.01 -29.78 20.91
C SER A 737 34.27 -29.76 21.78
N SER A 738 35.35 -29.10 21.40
CA SER A 738 36.67 -29.22 22.04
C SER A 738 36.78 -28.60 23.43
N ARG A 739 35.79 -27.85 23.91
CA ARG A 739 35.79 -27.21 25.24
C ARG A 739 34.41 -27.31 25.89
N ASN A 740 34.32 -27.11 27.19
CA ASN A 740 33.06 -27.03 27.94
C ASN A 740 32.32 -25.67 27.66
N ILE A 741 32.30 -25.23 26.44
CA ILE A 741 31.74 -23.95 25.99
C ILE A 741 30.91 -24.21 24.75
N VAL A 742 29.81 -23.46 24.58
CA VAL A 742 28.96 -23.55 23.40
C VAL A 742 29.78 -23.37 22.11
N PRO A 743 29.64 -24.22 21.10
CA PRO A 743 30.33 -24.10 19.81
C PRO A 743 29.95 -22.79 19.11
N LEU A 744 30.89 -22.24 18.29
CA LEU A 744 30.64 -20.99 17.56
C LEU A 744 29.37 -21.03 16.69
N ILE A 745 29.07 -22.20 16.12
CA ILE A 745 27.83 -22.38 15.33
C ILE A 745 26.56 -22.19 16.18
N GLY A 746 26.59 -22.63 17.46
CA GLY A 746 25.46 -22.40 18.39
C GLY A 746 25.35 -20.94 18.85
N GLU A 747 26.46 -20.17 18.82
CA GLU A 747 26.43 -18.75 19.22
C GLU A 747 25.66 -17.86 18.23
N VAL A 748 25.55 -18.26 16.96
CA VAL A 748 24.82 -17.53 15.91
C VAL A 748 23.32 -17.82 15.92
N ILE A 749 22.86 -18.79 16.70
CA ILE A 749 21.48 -19.27 16.71
C ILE A 749 20.64 -18.54 17.77
N PRO A 750 19.69 -17.68 17.41
CA PRO A 750 18.86 -16.94 18.34
C PRO A 750 18.02 -17.81 19.28
N SER A 751 17.45 -18.91 18.79
CA SER A 751 16.62 -19.82 19.60
C SER A 751 17.41 -20.44 20.77
N ARG A 752 18.70 -20.67 20.60
CA ARG A 752 19.59 -21.15 21.68
C ARG A 752 19.67 -20.12 22.81
N TRP A 753 19.86 -18.85 22.51
CA TRP A 753 19.95 -17.79 23.52
C TRP A 753 18.64 -17.63 24.30
N ALA A 754 17.51 -17.70 23.61
CA ALA A 754 16.19 -17.64 24.23
C ALA A 754 15.90 -18.87 25.12
N PHE A 755 16.22 -20.08 24.62
CA PHE A 755 16.01 -21.32 25.35
C PHE A 755 16.88 -21.37 26.61
N GLU A 756 18.19 -21.08 26.49
CA GLU A 756 19.10 -21.02 27.62
C GLU A 756 18.64 -20.01 28.68
N ALA A 757 18.17 -18.83 28.26
CA ALA A 757 17.66 -17.82 29.19
C ALA A 757 16.45 -18.33 29.99
N LEU A 758 15.47 -18.96 29.31
CA LEU A 758 14.26 -19.46 29.98
C LEU A 758 14.57 -20.63 30.91
N VAL A 759 15.40 -21.59 30.48
CA VAL A 759 15.74 -22.77 31.29
C VAL A 759 16.51 -22.37 32.54
N THR A 760 17.54 -21.55 32.39
CA THR A 760 18.39 -21.11 33.53
C THR A 760 17.59 -20.28 34.52
N GLU A 761 16.71 -19.40 34.04
CA GLU A 761 15.91 -18.58 34.93
C GLU A 761 14.78 -19.34 35.60
N GLN A 762 14.13 -20.28 34.88
CA GLN A 762 13.10 -21.17 35.42
C GLN A 762 13.64 -22.09 36.54
N PHE A 763 14.92 -22.51 36.43
CA PHE A 763 15.57 -23.26 37.50
C PHE A 763 15.97 -22.36 38.66
N ARG A 764 16.70 -21.25 38.38
CA ARG A 764 17.32 -20.44 39.43
C ARG A 764 16.33 -19.61 40.27
N ASN A 765 15.39 -18.93 39.61
CA ASN A 765 14.58 -17.86 40.19
C ASN A 765 13.12 -18.29 40.50
N ASN A 766 12.76 -19.55 40.35
CA ASN A 766 11.46 -20.04 40.86
C ASN A 766 11.39 -19.91 42.38
N SER A 767 10.18 -19.81 42.91
CA SER A 767 9.94 -19.53 44.34
C SER A 767 10.59 -20.56 45.30
N TYR A 768 10.78 -21.81 44.88
CA TYR A 768 11.44 -22.84 45.69
C TYR A 768 12.97 -22.72 45.60
N ASN A 769 13.57 -22.81 44.43
CA ASN A 769 15.04 -22.87 44.26
C ASN A 769 15.72 -21.59 44.71
N ARG A 770 15.11 -20.40 44.49
CA ARG A 770 15.66 -19.10 44.94
C ARG A 770 16.03 -19.10 46.43
N LEU A 771 15.32 -19.87 47.27
CA LEU A 771 15.60 -19.97 48.69
C LEU A 771 16.94 -20.66 48.98
N PHE A 772 17.32 -21.66 48.20
CA PHE A 772 18.43 -22.57 48.51
C PHE A 772 19.60 -22.47 47.50
N PHE A 773 19.42 -21.88 46.33
CA PHE A 773 20.35 -21.88 45.19
C PHE A 773 21.79 -21.56 45.57
N THR A 774 22.03 -20.49 46.33
CA THR A 774 23.38 -20.05 46.68
C THR A 774 24.10 -21.07 47.55
N VAL A 775 23.41 -21.69 48.50
CA VAL A 775 23.99 -22.67 49.41
C VAL A 775 24.18 -24.02 48.71
N GLU A 776 23.24 -24.42 47.86
CA GLU A 776 23.32 -25.62 47.03
C GLU A 776 24.46 -25.51 46.01
N LYS A 777 24.66 -24.36 45.39
CA LYS A 777 25.82 -24.09 44.51
C LYS A 777 27.15 -24.35 45.21
N GLU A 778 27.35 -23.71 46.36
CA GLU A 778 28.61 -23.83 47.09
C GLU A 778 28.85 -25.27 47.62
N LYS A 779 27.82 -25.92 48.11
CA LYS A 779 27.85 -27.34 48.51
C LYS A 779 28.27 -28.24 47.33
N PHE A 780 27.56 -28.09 46.18
CA PHE A 780 27.81 -28.91 44.99
C PHE A 780 29.24 -28.73 44.49
N LEU A 781 29.71 -27.46 44.36
CA LEU A 781 31.06 -27.18 43.90
C LEU A 781 32.11 -27.77 44.85
N ALA A 782 31.94 -27.67 46.19
CA ALA A 782 32.84 -28.28 47.13
C ALA A 782 32.89 -29.82 47.00
N GLN A 783 31.73 -30.47 46.83
CA GLN A 783 31.63 -31.90 46.61
C GLN A 783 32.23 -32.36 45.29
N TYR A 784 31.97 -31.65 44.21
CA TYR A 784 32.55 -31.93 42.88
C TYR A 784 34.06 -31.82 42.86
N TYR A 785 34.58 -30.72 43.38
CA TYR A 785 36.05 -30.54 43.42
C TYR A 785 36.73 -31.53 44.31
N ARG A 786 36.08 -32.01 45.38
CA ARG A 786 36.61 -33.02 46.24
C ARG A 786 36.54 -34.42 45.61
N ASN A 787 35.37 -34.89 45.19
CA ASN A 787 35.10 -36.29 44.86
C ASN A 787 35.44 -36.66 43.42
N VAL A 788 35.56 -35.68 42.51
CA VAL A 788 35.79 -35.88 41.06
C VAL A 788 37.09 -35.26 40.66
N HIS A 789 37.23 -33.95 40.88
CA HIS A 789 38.33 -33.18 40.30
C HIS A 789 39.67 -33.47 41.03
N ALA A 790 39.67 -33.52 42.38
CA ALA A 790 40.85 -33.84 43.16
C ALA A 790 41.29 -35.28 42.93
N ASP A 791 40.37 -36.25 42.86
CA ASP A 791 40.66 -37.65 42.55
C ASP A 791 41.36 -37.81 41.19
N GLU A 792 40.90 -37.07 40.17
CA GLU A 792 41.52 -37.09 38.85
C GLU A 792 42.93 -36.49 38.84
N VAL A 793 43.10 -35.30 39.48
CA VAL A 793 44.43 -34.68 39.62
C VAL A 793 45.37 -35.63 40.39
N ARG A 794 44.88 -36.35 41.42
CA ARG A 794 45.65 -37.35 42.14
C ARG A 794 46.05 -38.55 41.24
N SER A 795 45.10 -39.00 40.38
CA SER A 795 45.37 -40.01 39.36
C SER A 795 46.49 -39.54 38.37
N LEU A 796 46.39 -38.28 37.88
CA LEU A 796 47.42 -37.72 37.03
C LEU A 796 48.80 -37.62 37.71
N ILE A 797 48.86 -37.24 39.00
CA ILE A 797 50.07 -37.20 39.80
C ILE A 797 50.69 -38.60 39.89
N ASN A 798 49.91 -39.63 40.21
CA ASN A 798 50.37 -41.01 40.26
C ASN A 798 50.86 -41.53 38.91
N SER A 799 50.26 -41.05 37.78
CA SER A 799 50.66 -41.44 36.43
C SER A 799 52.00 -40.82 35.96
N LEU A 800 52.51 -39.80 36.63
CA LEU A 800 53.78 -39.15 36.25
C LEU A 800 54.97 -40.10 36.22
N ASN A 801 54.96 -41.12 37.10
CA ASN A 801 56.02 -42.13 37.22
C ASN A 801 55.78 -43.35 36.30
N LEU A 802 54.58 -43.53 35.78
CA LEU A 802 54.20 -44.71 35.00
C LEU A 802 54.25 -44.52 33.45
N ILE A 803 54.15 -43.29 32.98
CA ILE A 803 54.08 -42.97 31.52
C ILE A 803 55.09 -41.87 31.16
N PRO A 804 56.34 -42.21 30.82
CA PRO A 804 57.37 -41.22 30.56
C PRO A 804 57.09 -40.27 29.36
N ASN A 805 56.42 -40.74 28.32
CA ASN A 805 56.14 -40.00 27.08
C ASN A 805 55.09 -38.88 27.27
N LYS A 806 54.30 -38.87 28.33
CA LYS A 806 53.27 -37.85 28.64
C LYS A 806 53.69 -37.00 29.88
N ARG A 807 54.86 -37.18 30.40
CA ARG A 807 55.25 -36.54 31.66
C ARG A 807 55.21 -35.03 31.63
N GLU A 808 55.65 -34.40 30.53
CA GLU A 808 55.66 -32.95 30.40
C GLU A 808 54.24 -32.37 30.25
N GLU A 809 53.36 -33.04 29.48
CA GLU A 809 51.97 -32.71 29.31
C GLU A 809 51.18 -32.83 30.61
N ASN A 810 51.33 -33.98 31.31
CA ASN A 810 50.69 -34.23 32.60
C ASN A 810 51.17 -33.23 33.66
N THR A 811 52.44 -32.85 33.68
CA THR A 811 52.97 -31.85 34.63
C THR A 811 52.35 -30.49 34.41
N ARG A 812 52.18 -30.05 33.13
CA ARG A 812 51.52 -28.79 32.81
C ARG A 812 50.03 -28.83 33.22
N THR A 813 49.35 -29.94 32.96
CA THR A 813 47.93 -30.15 33.39
C THR A 813 47.83 -30.08 34.92
N ILE A 814 48.66 -30.80 35.67
CA ILE A 814 48.67 -30.80 37.14
C ILE A 814 48.88 -29.36 37.68
N HIS A 815 49.84 -28.60 37.17
CA HIS A 815 50.06 -27.23 37.65
C HIS A 815 48.88 -26.30 37.38
N ASN A 816 48.21 -26.44 36.20
CA ASN A 816 47.02 -25.68 35.89
C ASN A 816 45.86 -26.05 36.85
N GLU A 817 45.68 -27.33 37.11
CA GLU A 817 44.55 -27.83 37.94
C GLU A 817 44.78 -27.60 39.43
N LEU A 818 46.02 -27.63 39.94
CA LEU A 818 46.35 -27.21 41.31
C LEU A 818 45.99 -25.73 41.55
N ALA A 819 46.19 -24.86 40.57
CA ALA A 819 45.70 -23.47 40.67
C ALA A 819 44.17 -23.34 40.67
N VAL A 820 43.46 -24.24 40.03
CA VAL A 820 41.99 -24.31 40.11
C VAL A 820 41.55 -24.81 41.47
N LEU A 821 42.15 -25.91 41.93
CA LEU A 821 41.84 -26.51 43.24
C LEU A 821 42.17 -25.57 44.40
N SER A 822 43.24 -24.79 44.34
CA SER A 822 43.60 -23.80 45.38
C SER A 822 42.51 -22.75 45.56
N ARG A 823 41.99 -22.24 44.44
CA ARG A 823 40.87 -21.28 44.40
C ARG A 823 39.58 -21.91 44.94
N ALA A 824 39.27 -23.16 44.50
CA ALA A 824 38.10 -23.89 44.93
C ALA A 824 38.12 -24.20 46.43
N ALA A 825 39.29 -24.59 46.95
CA ALA A 825 39.49 -24.87 48.37
C ALA A 825 39.68 -23.62 49.25
N ARG A 826 39.90 -22.44 48.60
CA ARG A 826 40.23 -21.16 49.26
C ARG A 826 41.51 -21.23 50.12
N ILE A 827 42.52 -21.91 49.63
CA ILE A 827 43.84 -22.06 50.28
C ILE A 827 44.92 -21.37 49.42
N ALA A 828 46.12 -21.22 50.01
CA ALA A 828 47.25 -20.66 49.31
C ALA A 828 47.64 -21.50 48.07
N PRO A 829 48.09 -20.88 46.96
CA PRO A 829 48.53 -21.59 45.77
C PRO A 829 49.68 -22.55 46.03
N TYR A 830 49.73 -23.63 45.25
CA TYR A 830 50.82 -24.61 45.32
C TYR A 830 52.19 -23.94 45.09
N THR A 831 53.15 -24.33 45.92
CA THR A 831 54.56 -23.91 45.76
C THR A 831 55.48 -25.12 45.65
N SER A 832 56.54 -25.05 44.88
CA SER A 832 57.49 -26.15 44.66
C SER A 832 58.24 -26.62 45.89
N LYS A 833 58.02 -25.98 47.03
CA LYS A 833 58.61 -26.38 48.33
C LYS A 833 57.89 -27.55 49.00
N GLU A 834 56.73 -27.91 48.51
CA GLU A 834 55.87 -28.97 49.07
C GLU A 834 55.69 -30.10 48.04
N SER A 835 55.47 -31.37 48.49
CA SER A 835 55.13 -32.46 47.58
C SER A 835 53.70 -32.33 47.10
N TYR A 836 53.41 -32.81 45.88
CA TYR A 836 52.08 -32.83 45.33
C TYR A 836 51.08 -33.55 46.24
N GLU A 837 51.44 -34.67 46.80
CA GLU A 837 50.62 -35.45 47.71
C GLU A 837 50.24 -34.71 48.98
N SER A 838 51.19 -34.11 49.67
CA SER A 838 50.94 -33.31 50.89
C SER A 838 50.06 -32.09 50.59
N TYR A 839 50.23 -31.46 49.44
CA TYR A 839 49.35 -30.36 49.02
C TYR A 839 47.91 -30.86 48.73
N MET A 840 47.80 -31.97 48.03
CA MET A 840 46.46 -32.56 47.73
C MET A 840 45.71 -32.93 48.99
N ASP A 841 46.40 -33.49 50.03
CA ASP A 841 45.75 -33.78 51.30
C ASP A 841 45.23 -32.53 52.01
N LYS A 842 45.91 -31.39 51.89
CA LYS A 842 45.44 -30.10 52.39
C LYS A 842 44.20 -29.58 51.58
N VAL A 843 44.26 -29.72 50.25
CA VAL A 843 43.12 -29.38 49.36
C VAL A 843 41.87 -30.19 49.74
N GLU A 844 42.00 -31.53 49.84
CA GLU A 844 40.92 -32.43 50.19
C GLU A 844 40.34 -32.13 51.57
N LYS A 845 41.15 -31.92 52.57
CA LYS A 845 40.70 -31.56 53.90
C LYS A 845 39.96 -30.23 53.91
N ALA A 846 40.42 -29.22 53.18
CA ALA A 846 39.75 -27.92 53.07
C ALA A 846 38.41 -28.03 52.34
N LEU A 847 38.36 -28.79 51.24
CA LEU A 847 37.12 -29.07 50.51
C LEU A 847 36.12 -29.89 51.32
N HIS A 848 36.59 -30.86 52.14
CA HIS A 848 35.76 -31.61 53.02
C HIS A 848 35.09 -30.70 54.06
N THR A 849 35.90 -29.91 54.77
CA THR A 849 35.38 -28.95 55.76
C THR A 849 34.40 -27.96 55.13
N ARG A 850 34.68 -27.49 53.90
CA ARG A 850 33.78 -26.61 53.20
C ARG A 850 32.47 -27.28 52.82
N SER A 851 32.49 -28.52 52.31
CA SER A 851 31.32 -29.31 51.96
C SER A 851 30.42 -29.54 53.18
N ASP A 852 31.05 -29.91 54.33
CA ASP A 852 30.29 -30.17 55.56
C ASP A 852 29.65 -28.88 56.12
N ASN A 853 30.38 -27.76 56.08
CA ASN A 853 29.86 -26.45 56.50
C ASN A 853 28.65 -26.02 55.65
N PHE A 854 28.72 -26.15 54.33
CA PHE A 854 27.58 -25.82 53.48
C PHE A 854 26.42 -26.83 53.56
N THR A 855 26.75 -28.10 53.88
CA THR A 855 25.68 -29.08 54.14
C THR A 855 24.92 -28.73 55.43
N ALA A 856 25.63 -28.41 56.50
CA ALA A 856 25.04 -27.95 57.75
C ALA A 856 24.25 -26.65 57.58
N LEU A 857 24.79 -25.71 56.78
CA LEU A 857 24.11 -24.45 56.50
C LEU A 857 22.81 -24.65 55.70
N LEU A 858 22.81 -25.60 54.74
CA LEU A 858 21.62 -25.92 53.94
C LEU A 858 20.53 -26.56 54.86
N GLU A 859 20.93 -27.49 55.72
CA GLU A 859 20.00 -28.12 56.70
C GLU A 859 19.45 -27.07 57.68
N LYS A 860 20.31 -26.20 58.21
CA LYS A 860 19.89 -25.08 59.07
C LYS A 860 18.85 -24.20 58.36
N LYS A 861 19.13 -23.75 57.15
CA LYS A 861 18.23 -22.90 56.37
C LYS A 861 16.91 -23.61 56.04
N ARG A 862 16.93 -24.93 55.77
CA ARG A 862 15.70 -25.73 55.62
C ARG A 862 14.88 -25.77 56.91
N LYS A 863 15.53 -25.99 58.05
CA LYS A 863 14.85 -25.98 59.34
C LYS A 863 14.24 -24.62 59.66
N GLU A 864 14.95 -23.51 59.39
CA GLU A 864 14.44 -22.14 59.54
C GLU A 864 13.18 -21.93 58.74
N VAL A 865 13.20 -22.27 57.46
CA VAL A 865 12.03 -22.15 56.56
C VAL A 865 10.86 -23.04 57.00
N ILE A 866 11.14 -24.27 57.50
CA ILE A 866 10.11 -25.16 58.03
C ILE A 866 9.54 -24.60 59.34
N GLN A 867 10.34 -24.02 60.20
CA GLN A 867 9.86 -23.41 61.46
C GLN A 867 8.98 -22.17 61.18
N GLU A 868 9.31 -21.39 60.16
CA GLU A 868 8.59 -20.18 59.81
C GLU A 868 7.26 -20.48 59.06
N HIS A 869 7.23 -21.42 58.13
CA HIS A 869 6.12 -21.64 57.19
C HIS A 869 5.49 -23.06 57.30
N GLY A 870 6.13 -23.99 57.98
CA GLY A 870 5.67 -25.38 58.06
C GLY A 870 6.22 -26.31 56.96
N SER A 871 6.26 -27.59 57.25
CA SER A 871 6.78 -28.60 56.32
C SER A 871 5.87 -28.83 55.10
N GLU A 872 4.55 -28.72 55.29
CA GLU A 872 3.57 -28.87 54.20
C GLU A 872 3.69 -27.74 53.17
N TRP A 873 3.87 -26.51 53.64
CA TRP A 873 4.09 -25.36 52.76
C TRP A 873 5.33 -25.55 51.90
N LEU A 874 6.44 -25.95 52.45
CA LEU A 874 7.67 -26.20 51.70
C LEU A 874 7.51 -27.33 50.67
N ASN A 875 6.78 -28.39 51.00
CA ASN A 875 6.50 -29.46 50.06
C ASN A 875 5.55 -29.04 48.95
N THR A 876 4.54 -28.24 49.25
CA THR A 876 3.64 -27.67 48.26
C THR A 876 4.40 -26.73 47.33
N LEU A 877 5.21 -25.81 47.90
CA LEU A 877 6.05 -24.91 47.12
C LEU A 877 6.99 -25.68 46.17
N LYS A 878 7.57 -26.78 46.62
CA LYS A 878 8.40 -27.66 45.77
C LYS A 878 7.57 -28.31 44.66
N LYS A 879 6.38 -28.81 44.94
CA LYS A 879 5.50 -29.46 43.96
C LYS A 879 5.02 -28.48 42.87
N GLU A 880 4.78 -27.24 43.23
CA GLU A 880 4.21 -26.21 42.32
C GLU A 880 5.26 -25.45 41.56
N HIS A 881 6.49 -25.25 42.06
CA HIS A 881 7.46 -24.35 41.43
C HIS A 881 8.76 -25.04 40.98
N HIS A 882 9.13 -26.15 41.56
CA HIS A 882 10.32 -26.90 41.15
C HIS A 882 9.98 -27.92 40.07
N ASN A 883 10.91 -28.24 39.19
CA ASN A 883 10.75 -29.28 38.16
C ASN A 883 11.98 -30.18 38.09
N SER A 884 11.78 -31.49 38.23
CA SER A 884 12.86 -32.47 38.24
C SER A 884 13.57 -32.63 36.88
N ALA A 885 12.85 -32.48 35.75
CA ALA A 885 13.43 -32.64 34.43
C ALA A 885 14.35 -31.45 34.07
N ILE A 886 13.99 -30.23 34.51
CA ILE A 886 14.90 -29.06 34.35
C ILE A 886 16.12 -29.24 35.24
N GLU A 887 15.95 -29.70 36.48
CA GLU A 887 17.08 -29.98 37.39
C GLU A 887 18.04 -30.99 36.77
N GLU A 888 17.53 -32.11 36.28
CA GLU A 888 18.32 -33.15 35.61
C GLU A 888 19.08 -32.59 34.38
N LEU A 889 18.43 -31.72 33.57
CA LEU A 889 19.04 -31.10 32.40
C LEU A 889 20.19 -30.16 32.77
N VAL A 890 19.97 -29.23 33.71
CA VAL A 890 20.97 -28.19 34.06
C VAL A 890 22.10 -28.73 34.92
N LEU A 891 21.85 -29.80 35.68
CA LEU A 891 22.87 -30.52 36.44
C LEU A 891 23.60 -31.58 35.62
N ASN A 892 23.01 -32.05 34.53
CA ASN A 892 23.48 -33.15 33.69
C ASN A 892 23.81 -34.40 34.57
N SER A 893 22.95 -34.70 35.54
CA SER A 893 23.16 -35.71 36.58
C SER A 893 23.17 -37.13 36.05
N THR A 894 22.60 -37.38 34.89
CA THR A 894 22.56 -38.71 34.20
C THR A 894 23.81 -38.97 33.34
N SER A 895 24.73 -38.04 33.25
CA SER A 895 25.97 -38.25 32.49
C SER A 895 26.86 -39.28 33.13
N THR A 896 27.35 -40.23 32.32
CA THR A 896 28.37 -41.22 32.74
C THR A 896 29.77 -40.62 32.76
N GLN A 897 29.98 -39.46 32.14
CA GLN A 897 31.24 -38.72 32.13
C GLN A 897 31.09 -37.48 33.00
N PHE A 898 31.78 -37.47 34.15
CA PHE A 898 31.77 -36.34 35.09
C PHE A 898 32.68 -35.16 34.66
N TYR A 899 33.68 -35.45 33.86
CA TYR A 899 34.62 -34.44 33.33
C TYR A 899 35.11 -34.80 31.91
N LYS A 900 35.76 -33.85 31.28
CA LYS A 900 36.45 -33.99 29.96
C LYS A 900 37.84 -33.35 30.05
N GLU A 901 38.85 -34.05 29.58
CA GLU A 901 40.19 -33.52 29.44
C GLU A 901 40.33 -32.86 28.05
N ALA A 902 40.81 -31.62 28.03
CA ALA A 902 41.11 -30.90 26.80
C ALA A 902 42.11 -29.75 27.08
N HIS A 903 43.11 -29.57 26.18
CA HIS A 903 44.06 -28.47 26.26
C HIS A 903 44.76 -28.32 27.60
N ASN A 904 45.22 -29.46 28.21
CA ASN A 904 45.89 -29.53 29.50
C ASN A 904 45.01 -28.96 30.65
N ARG A 905 43.70 -29.21 30.58
CA ARG A 905 42.72 -28.85 31.61
C ARG A 905 41.63 -29.90 31.76
N ILE A 906 41.04 -29.97 32.93
CA ILE A 906 39.92 -30.83 33.28
C ILE A 906 38.66 -29.96 33.36
N TYR A 907 37.74 -30.18 32.48
CA TYR A 907 36.48 -29.45 32.42
C TYR A 907 35.31 -30.24 33.01
N PRO A 908 34.55 -29.71 34.00
CA PRO A 908 33.42 -30.36 34.57
C PRO A 908 32.28 -30.51 33.57
N LYS A 909 31.63 -31.68 33.52
CA LYS A 909 30.47 -31.98 32.67
C LYS A 909 29.16 -32.01 33.44
N ILE A 910 29.20 -32.12 34.74
CA ILE A 910 28.05 -32.12 35.65
C ILE A 910 27.94 -30.79 36.38
N GLY A 911 26.72 -30.44 36.82
CA GLY A 911 26.48 -29.21 37.58
C GLY A 911 26.68 -27.92 36.78
N GLN A 912 26.36 -27.95 35.49
CA GLN A 912 26.62 -26.83 34.59
C GLN A 912 26.05 -25.50 35.07
N ILE A 913 24.86 -25.51 35.73
CA ILE A 913 24.20 -24.33 36.27
C ILE A 913 25.03 -23.61 37.36
N TYR A 914 25.86 -24.37 38.10
CA TYR A 914 26.67 -23.87 39.20
C TYR A 914 28.07 -23.42 38.79
N LEU A 915 28.49 -23.74 37.54
CA LEU A 915 29.85 -23.39 37.04
C LEU A 915 29.95 -21.93 36.74
N GLU A 916 31.11 -21.36 37.08
CA GLU A 916 31.46 -19.99 36.74
C GLU A 916 32.14 -19.91 35.35
N PRO A 917 31.93 -18.84 34.60
CA PRO A 917 32.59 -18.65 33.28
C PRO A 917 34.10 -18.45 33.40
N ASP A 918 34.86 -19.19 32.60
CA ASP A 918 36.34 -19.12 32.57
C ASP A 918 36.91 -17.96 31.73
N ASN A 919 36.08 -17.25 30.96
CA ASN A 919 36.52 -16.21 30.07
C ASN A 919 35.73 -14.89 30.19
N ASN A 920 36.31 -13.79 29.68
CA ASN A 920 35.74 -12.44 29.75
C ASN A 920 35.04 -12.01 28.45
N TRP A 921 34.65 -12.96 27.54
CA TRP A 921 34.06 -12.67 26.27
C TRP A 921 32.63 -13.16 26.16
N GLY A 922 31.90 -13.31 27.26
CA GLY A 922 30.51 -13.71 27.29
C GLY A 922 30.26 -15.20 27.03
N ARG A 923 31.29 -16.02 26.80
CA ARG A 923 31.19 -17.47 26.59
C ARG A 923 31.28 -18.21 27.91
N ALA A 924 30.34 -19.09 28.15
CA ALA A 924 30.23 -19.85 29.38
C ALA A 924 29.79 -21.30 29.05
N PRO A 925 29.89 -22.26 30.04
CA PRO A 925 29.23 -23.54 29.91
C PRO A 925 27.74 -23.36 29.62
N PHE A 926 27.18 -24.24 28.78
CA PHE A 926 25.76 -24.19 28.48
C PHE A 926 24.95 -24.40 29.78
N TYR A 927 23.95 -23.59 30.03
CA TYR A 927 23.19 -23.47 31.27
C TYR A 927 23.89 -22.84 32.49
N SER A 928 25.12 -22.31 32.39
CA SER A 928 25.70 -21.53 33.48
C SER A 928 24.75 -20.37 33.89
N HIS A 929 24.68 -20.12 35.22
CA HIS A 929 23.77 -19.09 35.77
C HIS A 929 24.25 -17.64 35.52
N GLU A 930 25.55 -17.47 35.17
CA GLU A 930 26.14 -16.15 34.88
C GLU A 930 27.13 -16.20 33.73
N LYS A 931 27.35 -15.05 33.09
CA LYS A 931 28.35 -14.84 32.03
C LYS A 931 29.18 -13.62 32.34
N LYS A 932 30.47 -13.65 31.95
CA LYS A 932 31.43 -12.56 32.16
C LYS A 932 31.75 -11.88 30.84
N PHE A 933 31.61 -10.57 30.80
CA PHE A 933 32.00 -9.78 29.63
C PHE A 933 32.69 -8.50 30.05
N ALA A 934 33.89 -8.24 29.47
CA ALA A 934 34.73 -7.08 29.77
C ALA A 934 34.96 -6.84 31.26
N GLY A 935 35.10 -7.92 32.06
CA GLY A 935 35.32 -7.87 33.50
C GLY A 935 34.07 -7.76 34.38
N TYR A 936 32.90 -7.54 33.78
CA TYR A 936 31.62 -7.50 34.50
C TYR A 936 30.89 -8.87 34.44
N THR A 937 30.20 -9.21 35.51
CA THR A 937 29.37 -10.42 35.58
C THR A 937 27.92 -10.07 35.38
N PHE A 938 27.25 -10.74 34.44
CA PHE A 938 25.83 -10.59 34.10
C PHE A 938 25.10 -11.90 34.43
N SER A 939 23.85 -11.84 34.83
CA SER A 939 23.02 -13.04 34.82
C SER A 939 22.88 -13.56 33.40
N THR A 940 22.81 -14.89 33.22
CA THR A 940 22.66 -15.49 31.88
C THR A 940 21.41 -14.98 31.19
N PHE A 941 20.31 -14.76 31.92
CA PHE A 941 19.09 -14.16 31.40
C PHE A 941 19.35 -12.78 30.78
N THR A 942 19.94 -11.85 31.56
CA THR A 942 20.21 -10.50 31.08
C THR A 942 21.17 -10.48 29.88
N PHE A 943 22.24 -11.28 29.96
CA PHE A 943 23.22 -11.36 28.88
C PHE A 943 22.60 -11.92 27.58
N ASN A 944 21.80 -12.98 27.67
CA ASN A 944 21.15 -13.58 26.51
C ASN A 944 20.14 -12.64 25.88
N LEU A 945 19.39 -11.91 26.70
CA LEU A 945 18.45 -10.89 26.19
C LEU A 945 19.17 -9.75 25.46
N LEU A 946 20.32 -9.28 25.98
CA LEU A 946 21.18 -8.32 25.31
C LEU A 946 21.70 -8.84 23.96
N MET A 947 22.10 -10.12 23.91
CA MET A 947 22.54 -10.74 22.65
C MET A 947 21.43 -10.81 21.62
N LEU A 948 20.20 -11.18 22.02
CA LEU A 948 19.03 -11.13 21.14
C LEU A 948 18.74 -9.70 20.63
N GLY A 949 18.93 -8.70 21.50
CA GLY A 949 18.84 -7.29 21.11
C GLY A 949 19.93 -6.87 20.10
N ILE A 950 21.14 -7.35 20.24
CA ILE A 950 22.24 -7.11 19.28
C ILE A 950 21.91 -7.76 17.94
N PHE A 951 21.38 -9.00 17.91
CA PHE A 951 20.93 -9.63 16.68
C PHE A 951 19.81 -8.82 16.02
N ALA A 952 18.83 -8.34 16.80
CA ALA A 952 17.77 -7.49 16.28
C ALA A 952 18.36 -6.20 15.65
N LEU A 953 19.33 -5.56 16.29
CA LEU A 953 19.99 -4.37 15.76
C LEU A 953 20.72 -4.66 14.44
N LEU A 954 21.45 -5.77 14.35
CA LEU A 954 22.15 -6.19 13.12
C LEU A 954 21.16 -6.44 11.97
N VAL A 955 20.02 -7.08 12.26
CA VAL A 955 18.97 -7.31 11.27
C VAL A 955 18.32 -5.99 10.85
N ILE A 956 18.08 -5.06 11.77
CA ILE A 956 17.58 -3.70 11.45
C ILE A 956 18.55 -2.99 10.49
N ILE A 957 19.85 -3.00 10.78
CA ILE A 957 20.88 -2.42 9.90
C ILE A 957 20.82 -3.08 8.51
N SER A 958 20.66 -4.42 8.44
CA SER A 958 20.50 -5.17 7.19
C SER A 958 19.27 -4.72 6.39
N ILE A 959 18.13 -4.47 7.06
CA ILE A 959 16.89 -3.97 6.43
C ILE A 959 17.12 -2.60 5.78
N PHE A 960 17.74 -1.66 6.52
CA PHE A 960 18.02 -0.32 5.99
C PHE A 960 19.08 -0.33 4.88
N ALA A 961 20.08 -1.22 4.98
CA ALA A 961 21.12 -1.40 3.96
C ALA A 961 20.66 -2.15 2.72
N GLU A 962 19.46 -2.70 2.72
CA GLU A 962 18.91 -3.58 1.66
C GLU A 962 19.77 -4.83 1.39
N PHE A 963 20.47 -5.31 2.41
CA PHE A 963 21.26 -6.53 2.32
C PHE A 963 20.39 -7.75 2.71
N PRO A 964 20.43 -8.89 2.02
CA PRO A 964 21.19 -9.22 0.81
C PRO A 964 20.49 -8.87 -0.52
N GLY A 965 19.30 -8.27 -0.50
CA GLY A 965 18.44 -8.05 -1.67
C GLY A 965 19.14 -7.34 -2.83
N LYS A 966 20.02 -6.34 -2.55
CA LYS A 966 20.80 -5.65 -3.59
C LYS A 966 21.75 -6.59 -4.37
N TYR A 967 22.19 -7.67 -3.74
CA TYR A 967 23.09 -8.63 -4.38
C TYR A 967 22.32 -9.73 -5.11
N LEU A 968 21.20 -10.19 -4.56
CA LEU A 968 20.37 -11.23 -5.17
C LEU A 968 19.64 -10.74 -6.43
N ASN A 969 19.28 -9.44 -6.51
CA ASN A 969 18.55 -8.86 -7.63
C ASN A 969 19.43 -8.18 -8.68
N LYS A 970 20.77 -8.14 -8.52
CA LYS A 970 21.72 -7.53 -9.48
C LYS A 970 21.74 -8.19 -10.87
N GLY A 971 21.08 -9.32 -11.07
CA GLY A 971 21.01 -10.06 -12.33
C GLY A 971 19.65 -9.96 -13.05
N SER A 972 18.66 -9.27 -12.47
CA SER A 972 17.30 -9.16 -13.00
C SER A 972 16.90 -7.75 -13.49
N ASP A 973 17.82 -6.76 -13.41
CA ASP A 973 17.64 -5.40 -13.95
C ASP A 973 18.28 -5.23 -15.33
#